data_8f4f38a62f82bfeeb045b9da45142bca
#
_entry.id   8f4f38a62f82bfeeb045b9da45142bca
#
_cell.length_a   1.000
_cell.length_b   1.000
_cell.length_c   1.000
_cell.angle_alpha   90.00
_cell.angle_beta   90.00
_cell.angle_gamma   90.00
#
_symmetry.space_group_name_H-M   'P 1'
#
loop_
_entity.id
_entity.type
_entity.pdbx_description
1 polymer ?
#
loop_
_entity_poly.entity_id
_entity_poly.type
_entity_poly.pdbx_seq_one_letter_code
_entity_poly.pdbx_strand_id
1 'polypeptide(L)'
;MNLSDWTFFMDGFEPLPCRAPCTMYSVLLENGKIPDPFYGVNEQTLRHLGERDCAFETEFTVDARDLEKEYQELEFSGLDTVCRILLNGSPLGRTKNMHRTYVFPVKDRLVPGKNTVRLEFSSPMAYFREAQRRHYLYMNDGDTVPGTAHLRKAMFESGWDWAPTLPDMGITRPVELRSFDGGRLERVLVSQKHRGGEVDVSVRADVLCGSEHEIYVNLDGQRVRATAGEAVVHIEHPRLWWVRGYGEQPLYPLETELWVGGTCVDRKTVRIGLRTLTVSTEKDADGKGSEFCFVINGVKIFSMGANFVPMDSLLTRITQDRLENLVNQAFAANFNTLRIWGGGYYPEDTFYDLCDEKGILVWQDFMVACANIWLTKDMEQEFTCEAVDNLSRLQHHASLGLLCGNNEMEGMILGGCQNTELVHMDYLRLYEHLLPELCGAYAPDTFYWPSSPSSGGSFDDPGCPSRGDTHYWMVWHGGLPFTAYRENSFRFCSEYGFESLPSMKTVETFSAPEDRNLLSRVMDDHQKCRTGNEKLLRYLADYYLYPSRFEDLVYASQLMQAEAIESAVEHFRRQRGYCMGSTYWQFNDCWPVASWASIDYFGRWKALHYAAKRFYAPVAMGLSLENGTLTVNIANETRQAFRGAVRLYLCRGDRTVLDEQRCEVTVEALSS
;
A
#
# COMPACT_ATOMS: atom_id res chain seq x y z
N MET A 1 1.01 4.81 29.27
CA MET A 1 -0.46 4.75 29.53
C MET A 1 -1.17 5.02 28.21
N ASN A 2 -2.00 4.09 27.75
CA ASN A 2 -2.81 4.30 26.54
C ASN A 2 -4.08 5.11 26.92
N LEU A 3 -4.37 6.19 26.20
CA LEU A 3 -5.56 7.02 26.37
C LEU A 3 -6.64 6.51 25.41
N SER A 4 -7.45 5.55 25.87
CA SER A 4 -8.40 4.82 25.05
C SER A 4 -9.83 5.38 25.07
N ASP A 5 -10.27 5.94 26.20
CA ASP A 5 -11.66 6.36 26.39
C ASP A 5 -11.80 7.85 26.13
N TRP A 6 -12.64 8.22 25.18
CA TRP A 6 -12.83 9.60 24.72
C TRP A 6 -14.29 9.99 24.67
N THR A 7 -14.54 11.27 24.65
CA THR A 7 -15.86 11.87 24.36
C THR A 7 -15.73 12.69 23.09
N PHE A 8 -16.60 12.41 22.13
CA PHE A 8 -16.70 13.10 20.84
C PHE A 8 -17.70 14.25 20.92
N PHE A 9 -17.39 15.37 20.28
CA PHE A 9 -18.19 16.58 20.20
C PHE A 9 -18.29 17.05 18.75
N MET A 10 -19.50 17.33 18.31
CA MET A 10 -19.78 17.90 17.00
C MET A 10 -21.12 18.67 17.04
N ASP A 11 -21.19 19.83 16.41
CA ASP A 11 -22.43 20.62 16.36
C ASP A 11 -23.58 19.79 15.78
N GLY A 12 -24.75 19.86 16.42
CA GLY A 12 -25.95 19.11 16.05
C GLY A 12 -26.07 17.72 16.68
N PHE A 13 -25.08 17.30 17.48
CA PHE A 13 -25.12 16.06 18.26
C PHE A 13 -24.81 16.33 19.73
N GLU A 14 -25.43 15.57 20.65
CA GLU A 14 -24.96 15.51 22.04
C GLU A 14 -23.57 14.89 22.12
N PRO A 15 -22.82 15.14 23.20
CA PRO A 15 -21.53 14.46 23.42
C PRO A 15 -21.67 12.93 23.39
N LEU A 16 -20.83 12.26 22.61
CA LEU A 16 -20.90 10.80 22.38
C LEU A 16 -19.67 10.09 22.95
N PRO A 17 -19.81 8.96 23.66
CA PRO A 17 -18.69 8.16 24.08
C PRO A 17 -18.05 7.45 22.91
N CYS A 18 -16.71 7.32 22.93
CA CYS A 18 -15.97 6.57 21.92
C CYS A 18 -14.66 6.01 22.48
N ARG A 19 -14.04 5.08 21.77
CA ARG A 19 -12.74 4.50 22.11
C ARG A 19 -11.76 4.68 20.96
N ALA A 20 -10.59 5.23 21.26
CA ALA A 20 -9.52 5.36 20.28
C ALA A 20 -8.87 3.98 19.95
N PRO A 21 -8.52 3.73 18.68
CA PRO A 21 -8.70 4.61 17.52
C PRO A 21 -10.16 4.83 17.14
N CYS A 22 -10.55 6.06 16.83
CA CYS A 22 -11.91 6.42 16.45
C CYS A 22 -11.92 7.69 15.60
N THR A 23 -12.83 7.75 14.62
CA THR A 23 -12.99 8.88 13.71
C THR A 23 -14.43 9.37 13.74
N MET A 24 -14.70 10.53 13.16
CA MET A 24 -16.03 11.14 13.13
C MET A 24 -17.10 10.17 12.61
N TYR A 25 -16.89 9.59 11.43
CA TYR A 25 -17.89 8.66 10.87
C TYR A 25 -18.04 7.40 11.71
N SER A 26 -16.94 6.84 12.23
CA SER A 26 -17.00 5.63 13.06
C SER A 26 -17.79 5.87 14.34
N VAL A 27 -17.54 6.99 15.03
CA VAL A 27 -18.26 7.34 16.27
C VAL A 27 -19.73 7.58 16.02
N LEU A 28 -20.09 8.34 14.97
CA LEU A 28 -21.48 8.61 14.65
C LEU A 28 -22.24 7.32 14.26
N LEU A 29 -21.58 6.42 13.52
CA LEU A 29 -22.15 5.15 13.14
C LEU A 29 -22.36 4.21 14.34
N GLU A 30 -21.35 4.04 15.18
CA GLU A 30 -21.40 3.17 16.36
C GLU A 30 -22.44 3.61 17.38
N ASN A 31 -22.67 4.93 17.49
CA ASN A 31 -23.71 5.49 18.37
C ASN A 31 -25.08 5.62 17.68
N GLY A 32 -25.27 5.06 16.47
CA GLY A 32 -26.56 5.06 15.76
C GLY A 32 -27.06 6.45 15.36
N LYS A 33 -26.16 7.42 15.16
CA LYS A 33 -26.51 8.80 14.78
C LYS A 33 -26.59 9.00 13.29
N ILE A 34 -26.01 8.10 12.50
CA ILE A 34 -26.06 8.09 11.04
C ILE A 34 -26.41 6.67 10.56
N PRO A 35 -27.02 6.51 9.38
CA PRO A 35 -27.17 5.22 8.74
C PRO A 35 -25.81 4.69 8.28
N ASP A 36 -25.76 3.38 7.95
CA ASP A 36 -24.55 2.78 7.37
C ASP A 36 -24.18 3.52 6.08
N PRO A 37 -22.99 4.14 5.99
CA PRO A 37 -22.53 4.85 4.80
C PRO A 37 -22.49 3.98 3.55
N PHE A 38 -22.34 2.66 3.71
CA PHE A 38 -22.20 1.71 2.61
C PHE A 38 -23.53 1.16 2.07
N TYR A 39 -24.66 1.54 2.67
CA TYR A 39 -25.96 1.08 2.21
C TYR A 39 -26.64 2.07 1.27
N GLY A 40 -27.07 1.60 0.12
CA GLY A 40 -27.82 2.39 -0.86
C GLY A 40 -26.99 3.56 -1.38
N VAL A 41 -27.51 4.76 -1.24
CA VAL A 41 -26.85 6.03 -1.62
C VAL A 41 -26.46 6.87 -0.39
N ASN A 42 -26.33 6.25 0.77
CA ASN A 42 -26.08 6.95 2.02
C ASN A 42 -24.74 7.72 2.00
N GLU A 43 -23.73 7.19 1.31
CA GLU A 43 -22.44 7.85 1.13
C GLU A 43 -22.63 9.29 0.63
N GLN A 44 -23.45 9.50 -0.41
CA GLN A 44 -23.72 10.86 -0.94
C GLN A 44 -24.40 11.77 0.08
N THR A 45 -25.33 11.21 0.87
CA THR A 45 -26.10 12.00 1.86
C THR A 45 -25.26 12.37 3.08
N LEU A 46 -24.19 11.63 3.38
CA LEU A 46 -23.34 11.81 4.55
C LEU A 46 -22.10 12.67 4.28
N ARG A 47 -21.74 12.94 3.03
CA ARG A 47 -20.58 13.77 2.66
C ARG A 47 -20.53 15.12 3.38
N HIS A 48 -21.68 15.73 3.65
CA HIS A 48 -21.79 17.03 4.32
C HIS A 48 -21.23 17.04 5.74
N LEU A 49 -21.04 15.88 6.39
CA LEU A 49 -20.45 15.79 7.72
C LEU A 49 -18.99 16.21 7.70
N GLY A 50 -18.25 15.91 6.63
CA GLY A 50 -16.86 16.35 6.43
C GLY A 50 -16.70 17.88 6.31
N GLU A 51 -17.81 18.65 6.17
CA GLU A 51 -17.79 20.11 6.15
C GLU A 51 -17.76 20.75 7.55
N ARG A 52 -17.88 19.94 8.61
CA ARG A 52 -18.01 20.42 9.99
C ARG A 52 -16.76 20.11 10.78
N ASP A 53 -16.44 20.99 11.72
CA ASP A 53 -15.41 20.74 12.72
C ASP A 53 -15.93 19.77 13.78
N CYS A 54 -15.00 19.01 14.41
CA CYS A 54 -15.33 18.16 15.55
C CYS A 54 -14.21 18.19 16.59
N ALA A 55 -14.48 17.64 17.78
CA ALA A 55 -13.48 17.51 18.81
C ALA A 55 -13.59 16.18 19.55
N PHE A 56 -12.46 15.73 20.08
CA PHE A 56 -12.38 14.58 20.98
C PHE A 56 -11.72 15.03 22.28
N GLU A 57 -12.23 14.57 23.42
CA GLU A 57 -11.68 14.92 24.72
C GLU A 57 -11.57 13.68 25.61
N THR A 58 -10.47 13.55 26.30
CA THR A 58 -10.26 12.49 27.30
C THR A 58 -9.71 13.07 28.60
N GLU A 59 -10.12 12.45 29.69
CA GLU A 59 -9.60 12.72 31.04
C GLU A 59 -8.78 11.52 31.50
N PHE A 60 -7.63 11.79 32.09
CA PHE A 60 -6.75 10.75 32.63
C PHE A 60 -6.08 11.22 33.93
N THR A 61 -5.69 10.25 34.74
CA THR A 61 -5.05 10.53 36.01
C THR A 61 -3.57 10.24 35.95
N VAL A 62 -2.74 11.17 36.42
CA VAL A 62 -1.29 11.03 36.53
C VAL A 62 -0.90 10.94 38.00
N ASP A 63 -0.22 9.86 38.35
CA ASP A 63 0.30 9.66 39.70
C ASP A 63 1.51 10.58 39.98
N ALA A 64 1.70 10.97 41.24
CA ALA A 64 2.87 11.78 41.61
C ALA A 64 4.20 11.11 41.25
N ARG A 65 4.26 9.77 41.30
CA ARG A 65 5.45 8.98 40.88
C ARG A 65 5.79 9.11 39.41
N ASP A 66 4.75 9.21 38.54
CA ASP A 66 4.97 9.38 37.10
C ASP A 66 5.51 10.78 36.79
N LEU A 67 5.12 11.80 37.59
CA LEU A 67 5.65 13.16 37.49
C LEU A 67 7.11 13.31 37.96
N GLU A 68 7.58 12.40 38.82
CA GLU A 68 8.97 12.36 39.27
C GLU A 68 9.92 11.84 38.18
N LYS A 69 9.39 11.13 37.15
CA LYS A 69 10.18 10.64 36.04
C LYS A 69 10.89 11.76 35.30
N GLU A 70 12.05 11.42 34.70
CA GLU A 70 12.86 12.39 33.96
C GLU A 70 12.15 12.94 32.73
N TYR A 71 11.44 12.07 32.01
CA TYR A 71 10.71 12.39 30.78
C TYR A 71 9.23 12.04 30.90
N GLN A 72 8.35 12.92 30.40
CA GLN A 72 6.95 12.66 30.11
C GLN A 72 6.64 13.17 28.71
N GLU A 73 6.08 12.32 27.89
CA GLU A 73 5.72 12.61 26.50
C GLU A 73 4.29 12.17 26.19
N LEU A 74 3.54 13.01 25.49
CA LEU A 74 2.32 12.60 24.82
C LEU A 74 2.66 12.26 23.37
N GLU A 75 2.40 11.02 22.99
CA GLU A 75 2.57 10.53 21.63
C GLU A 75 1.23 10.30 20.96
N PHE A 76 1.08 10.84 19.75
CA PHE A 76 -0.06 10.68 18.87
C PHE A 76 0.45 9.97 17.61
N SER A 77 0.21 8.67 17.49
CA SER A 77 0.75 7.86 16.39
C SER A 77 0.01 8.08 15.07
N GLY A 78 -1.18 8.70 15.11
CA GLY A 78 -1.94 9.08 13.91
C GLY A 78 -3.13 9.98 14.24
N LEU A 79 -3.10 11.20 13.71
CA LEU A 79 -4.21 12.16 13.78
C LEU A 79 -4.59 12.61 12.38
N ASP A 80 -5.82 12.38 11.99
CA ASP A 80 -6.36 12.69 10.67
C ASP A 80 -7.30 13.89 10.75
N THR A 81 -6.90 15.10 10.39
CA THR A 81 -5.60 15.53 9.90
C THR A 81 -5.23 16.87 10.50
N VAL A 82 -6.06 17.94 10.28
CA VAL A 82 -5.81 19.28 10.79
C VAL A 82 -6.37 19.38 12.21
N CYS A 83 -5.48 19.29 13.18
CA CYS A 83 -5.86 19.22 14.59
C CYS A 83 -5.10 20.24 15.43
N ARG A 84 -5.81 20.89 16.36
CA ARG A 84 -5.25 21.66 17.48
C ARG A 84 -5.32 20.81 18.74
N ILE A 85 -4.18 20.59 19.36
CA ILE A 85 -4.04 19.79 20.58
C ILE A 85 -3.96 20.72 21.79
N LEU A 86 -4.79 20.46 22.78
CA LEU A 86 -4.82 21.18 24.06
C LEU A 86 -4.56 20.18 25.19
N LEU A 87 -3.69 20.56 26.14
CA LEU A 87 -3.47 19.83 27.38
C LEU A 87 -3.86 20.77 28.53
N ASN A 88 -4.79 20.33 29.39
CA ASN A 88 -5.33 21.13 30.49
C ASN A 88 -5.82 22.53 30.06
N GLY A 89 -6.48 22.60 28.89
CA GLY A 89 -6.99 23.81 28.27
C GLY A 89 -5.95 24.72 27.62
N SER A 90 -4.66 24.40 27.74
CA SER A 90 -3.55 25.17 27.14
C SER A 90 -3.08 24.56 25.83
N PRO A 91 -2.80 25.35 24.76
CA PRO A 91 -2.30 24.83 23.48
C PRO A 91 -0.99 24.05 23.66
N LEU A 92 -0.95 22.80 23.16
CA LEU A 92 0.21 21.93 23.13
C LEU A 92 0.88 21.92 21.75
N GLY A 93 0.08 21.77 20.69
CA GLY A 93 0.58 21.70 19.33
C GLY A 93 -0.51 21.72 18.26
N ARG A 94 -0.09 21.53 17.01
CA ARG A 94 -0.97 21.39 15.84
C ARG A 94 -0.46 20.30 14.93
N THR A 95 -1.37 19.62 14.19
CA THR A 95 -1.06 18.63 13.17
C THR A 95 -1.69 18.99 11.84
N LYS A 96 -1.15 18.46 10.75
CA LYS A 96 -1.67 18.57 9.38
C LYS A 96 -1.17 17.46 8.44
N ASN A 97 -0.67 16.37 9.04
CA ASN A 97 -0.19 15.20 8.32
C ASN A 97 -0.58 13.95 9.11
N MET A 98 -1.45 13.10 8.51
CA MET A 98 -1.90 11.88 9.15
C MET A 98 -0.89 10.72 9.07
N HIS A 99 0.13 10.86 8.20
CA HIS A 99 1.09 9.80 7.89
C HIS A 99 2.32 9.79 8.81
N ARG A 100 2.30 10.57 9.88
CA ARG A 100 3.43 10.69 10.82
C ARG A 100 2.99 10.63 12.28
N THR A 101 3.94 10.32 13.15
CA THR A 101 3.78 10.38 14.61
C THR A 101 4.15 11.76 15.14
N TYR A 102 3.37 12.25 16.11
CA TYR A 102 3.66 13.50 16.82
C TYR A 102 3.96 13.21 18.27
N VAL A 103 5.11 13.67 18.75
CA VAL A 103 5.55 13.52 20.15
C VAL A 103 5.74 14.89 20.78
N PHE A 104 5.10 15.12 21.91
CA PHE A 104 5.20 16.39 22.64
C PHE A 104 5.71 16.14 24.06
N PRO A 105 6.82 16.80 24.50
CA PRO A 105 7.22 16.79 25.89
C PRO A 105 6.19 17.54 26.73
N VAL A 106 5.72 16.92 27.83
CA VAL A 106 4.61 17.43 28.64
C VAL A 106 4.93 17.52 30.13
N LYS A 107 6.19 17.27 30.53
CA LYS A 107 6.61 17.26 31.95
C LYS A 107 6.12 18.47 32.73
N ASP A 108 6.34 19.67 32.21
CA ASP A 108 6.01 20.93 32.88
C ASP A 108 4.53 21.36 32.71
N ARG A 109 3.72 20.50 32.07
CA ARG A 109 2.32 20.79 31.74
C ARG A 109 1.32 19.86 32.42
N LEU A 110 1.81 18.71 32.91
CA LEU A 110 1.02 17.75 33.66
C LEU A 110 0.88 18.19 35.11
N VAL A 111 -0.26 17.85 35.70
CA VAL A 111 -0.54 18.09 37.14
C VAL A 111 -0.81 16.75 37.85
N PRO A 112 -0.51 16.63 39.16
CA PRO A 112 -0.90 15.45 39.91
C PRO A 112 -2.42 15.29 39.92
N GLY A 113 -2.89 14.08 39.72
CA GLY A 113 -4.32 13.77 39.59
C GLY A 113 -4.85 13.98 38.20
N LYS A 114 -5.99 14.62 38.04
CA LYS A 114 -6.76 14.72 36.80
C LYS A 114 -6.11 15.67 35.78
N ASN A 115 -5.93 15.18 34.59
CA ASN A 115 -5.50 15.93 33.41
C ASN A 115 -6.49 15.71 32.26
N THR A 116 -6.52 16.62 31.30
CA THR A 116 -7.43 16.59 30.15
C THR A 116 -6.65 16.85 28.87
N VAL A 117 -6.83 15.98 27.87
CA VAL A 117 -6.41 16.23 26.48
C VAL A 117 -7.64 16.47 25.63
N ARG A 118 -7.62 17.57 24.87
CA ARG A 118 -8.65 17.89 23.88
C ARG A 118 -8.03 18.08 22.51
N LEU A 119 -8.60 17.38 21.51
CA LEU A 119 -8.22 17.41 20.10
C LEU A 119 -9.33 18.11 19.34
N GLU A 120 -9.02 19.25 18.73
CA GLU A 120 -9.98 20.03 17.93
C GLU A 120 -9.62 19.90 16.46
N PHE A 121 -10.43 19.13 15.70
CA PHE A 121 -10.23 18.90 14.29
C PHE A 121 -11.01 19.91 13.46
N SER A 122 -10.33 20.52 12.49
CA SER A 122 -10.94 21.38 11.49
C SER A 122 -11.35 20.58 10.27
N SER A 123 -12.48 20.95 9.66
CA SER A 123 -13.00 20.33 8.44
C SER A 123 -11.95 20.22 7.33
N PRO A 124 -11.66 19.02 6.84
CA PRO A 124 -10.78 18.84 5.70
C PRO A 124 -11.36 19.47 4.43
N MET A 125 -12.66 19.40 4.24
CA MET A 125 -13.36 19.98 3.09
C MET A 125 -13.23 21.50 3.02
N ALA A 126 -13.35 22.19 4.16
CA ALA A 126 -13.12 23.62 4.25
C ALA A 126 -11.66 23.98 3.96
N TYR A 127 -10.73 23.19 4.46
CA TYR A 127 -9.29 23.35 4.20
C TYR A 127 -8.98 23.19 2.71
N PHE A 128 -9.47 22.14 2.05
CA PHE A 128 -9.25 21.87 0.62
C PHE A 128 -9.74 23.02 -0.23
N ARG A 129 -10.99 23.47 -0.02
CA ARG A 129 -11.59 24.58 -0.76
C ARG A 129 -10.76 25.87 -0.65
N GLU A 130 -10.35 26.22 0.56
CA GLU A 130 -9.58 27.44 0.78
C GLU A 130 -8.17 27.34 0.18
N ALA A 131 -7.49 26.22 0.34
CA ALA A 131 -6.17 25.99 -0.21
C ALA A 131 -6.18 25.99 -1.75
N GLN A 132 -7.14 25.28 -2.36
CA GLN A 132 -7.31 25.20 -3.80
C GLN A 132 -7.67 26.55 -4.42
N ARG A 133 -8.42 27.40 -3.72
CA ARG A 133 -8.73 28.75 -4.15
C ARG A 133 -7.51 29.66 -4.14
N ARG A 134 -6.57 29.47 -3.20
CA ARG A 134 -5.33 30.25 -3.08
C ARG A 134 -4.29 29.84 -4.12
N HIS A 135 -4.17 28.55 -4.35
CA HIS A 135 -3.23 27.97 -5.30
C HIS A 135 -3.85 26.72 -5.92
N TYR A 136 -4.11 26.78 -7.23
CA TYR A 136 -4.70 25.65 -7.95
C TYR A 136 -3.68 24.53 -8.10
N LEU A 137 -4.05 23.30 -7.70
CA LEU A 137 -3.33 22.08 -8.00
C LEU A 137 -4.21 21.15 -8.81
N TYR A 138 -3.65 20.59 -9.87
CA TYR A 138 -4.31 19.54 -10.62
C TYR A 138 -4.35 18.26 -9.79
N MET A 139 -5.48 17.59 -9.85
CA MET A 139 -5.69 16.22 -9.38
C MET A 139 -6.48 15.46 -10.44
N ASN A 140 -6.39 14.13 -10.43
CA ASN A 140 -7.29 13.32 -11.23
C ASN A 140 -8.73 13.74 -10.96
N ASP A 141 -9.49 13.95 -12.04
CA ASP A 141 -10.82 14.55 -11.99
C ASP A 141 -11.96 13.55 -11.71
N GLY A 142 -11.65 12.36 -11.20
CA GLY A 142 -12.66 11.40 -10.74
C GLY A 142 -13.65 12.04 -9.74
N ASP A 143 -14.27 11.26 -8.90
CA ASP A 143 -15.10 11.78 -7.79
C ASP A 143 -14.28 12.43 -6.66
N THR A 144 -12.99 12.67 -6.89
CA THR A 144 -12.07 13.24 -5.91
C THR A 144 -12.38 14.68 -5.60
N VAL A 145 -12.37 15.04 -4.33
CA VAL A 145 -12.58 16.42 -3.87
C VAL A 145 -11.38 17.29 -4.27
N PRO A 146 -11.56 18.38 -5.05
CA PRO A 146 -10.47 19.26 -5.43
C PRO A 146 -9.76 19.88 -4.21
N GLY A 147 -8.42 19.89 -4.23
CA GLY A 147 -7.62 20.50 -3.18
C GLY A 147 -7.07 19.52 -2.15
N THR A 148 -7.40 18.23 -2.23
CA THR A 148 -6.87 17.18 -1.30
C THR A 148 -5.34 17.16 -1.28
N ALA A 149 -4.67 17.42 -2.39
CA ALA A 149 -3.21 17.46 -2.51
C ALA A 149 -2.50 18.56 -1.68
N HIS A 150 -3.25 19.53 -1.16
CA HIS A 150 -2.72 20.55 -0.25
C HIS A 150 -2.54 20.08 1.19
N LEU A 151 -3.00 18.88 1.51
CA LEU A 151 -2.94 18.31 2.85
C LEU A 151 -2.31 16.91 2.79
N ARG A 152 -1.50 16.55 3.79
CA ARG A 152 -0.97 15.20 3.91
C ARG A 152 -2.03 14.29 4.56
N LYS A 153 -3.03 13.94 3.77
CA LYS A 153 -4.15 13.07 4.09
C LYS A 153 -4.26 11.97 3.06
N ALA A 154 -4.70 10.79 3.44
CA ALA A 154 -4.95 9.69 2.52
C ALA A 154 -5.92 10.15 1.43
N MET A 155 -5.46 10.15 0.17
CA MET A 155 -6.17 10.81 -0.93
C MET A 155 -7.49 10.13 -1.25
N PHE A 156 -7.55 8.79 -1.13
CA PHE A 156 -8.74 7.99 -1.42
C PHE A 156 -9.96 8.34 -0.55
N GLU A 157 -9.77 8.88 0.67
CA GLU A 157 -10.87 9.30 1.53
C GLU A 157 -11.68 10.48 0.96
N SER A 158 -11.05 11.22 0.07
CA SER A 158 -11.70 12.32 -0.67
C SER A 158 -12.38 11.87 -1.97
N GLY A 159 -12.58 10.55 -2.13
CA GLY A 159 -13.11 9.92 -3.32
C GLY A 159 -12.03 9.44 -4.29
N TRP A 160 -12.32 8.35 -4.97
CA TRP A 160 -11.52 7.78 -6.06
C TRP A 160 -12.44 7.01 -7.01
N ASP A 161 -11.93 6.59 -8.18
CA ASP A 161 -12.74 5.83 -9.14
C ASP A 161 -13.13 4.39 -8.69
N TRP A 162 -12.80 4.04 -7.44
CA TRP A 162 -13.21 2.83 -6.72
C TRP A 162 -13.55 3.08 -5.25
N ALA A 163 -13.35 4.30 -4.72
CA ALA A 163 -13.56 4.62 -3.30
C ALA A 163 -14.70 5.63 -3.11
N PRO A 164 -15.43 5.55 -1.98
CA PRO A 164 -16.46 6.53 -1.64
C PRO A 164 -15.82 7.87 -1.24
N THR A 165 -16.57 8.95 -1.34
CA THR A 165 -16.17 10.27 -0.84
C THR A 165 -16.64 10.44 0.60
N LEU A 166 -15.84 10.01 1.55
CA LEU A 166 -16.08 10.10 2.98
C LEU A 166 -14.87 10.72 3.68
N PRO A 167 -14.62 12.03 3.51
CA PRO A 167 -13.47 12.71 4.13
C PRO A 167 -13.63 12.72 5.64
N ASP A 168 -12.96 11.77 6.29
CA ASP A 168 -13.05 11.54 7.73
C ASP A 168 -12.06 12.42 8.51
N MET A 169 -12.17 12.43 9.83
CA MET A 169 -11.24 13.09 10.75
C MET A 169 -11.30 12.45 12.12
N GLY A 170 -10.14 12.35 12.79
CA GLY A 170 -10.09 11.79 14.13
C GLY A 170 -8.76 11.16 14.51
N ILE A 171 -8.83 10.22 15.42
CA ILE A 171 -7.71 9.50 16.02
C ILE A 171 -7.59 8.16 15.29
N THR A 172 -6.67 8.05 14.34
CA THR A 172 -6.55 6.84 13.49
C THR A 172 -5.63 5.78 14.10
N ARG A 173 -4.77 6.16 15.06
CA ARG A 173 -3.83 5.28 15.77
C ARG A 173 -3.78 5.63 17.26
N PRO A 174 -3.15 4.82 18.12
CA PRO A 174 -3.12 5.05 19.55
C PRO A 174 -2.60 6.43 19.98
N VAL A 175 -3.09 6.89 21.15
CA VAL A 175 -2.58 8.06 21.86
C VAL A 175 -2.03 7.57 23.20
N GLU A 176 -0.77 7.89 23.49
CA GLU A 176 -0.08 7.37 24.67
C GLU A 176 0.60 8.47 25.50
N LEU A 177 0.44 8.41 26.82
CA LEU A 177 1.31 9.11 27.77
C LEU A 177 2.43 8.14 28.16
N ARG A 178 3.66 8.54 27.87
CA ARG A 178 4.89 7.84 28.26
C ARG A 178 5.61 8.58 29.37
N SER A 179 6.00 7.87 30.42
CA SER A 179 6.79 8.40 31.53
C SER A 179 7.97 7.45 31.79
N PHE A 180 9.19 7.95 31.68
CA PHE A 180 10.39 7.12 31.77
C PHE A 180 11.61 7.90 32.30
N ASP A 181 12.63 7.16 32.75
CA ASP A 181 13.90 7.70 33.22
C ASP A 181 15.05 7.28 32.32
N GLY A 182 16.13 8.06 32.32
CA GLY A 182 17.40 7.75 31.68
C GLY A 182 17.42 7.95 30.16
N GLY A 183 16.30 7.82 29.49
CA GLY A 183 16.19 8.01 28.05
C GLY A 183 15.47 6.88 27.33
N ARG A 184 15.37 6.98 25.98
CA ARG A 184 14.78 5.97 25.10
C ARG A 184 15.47 5.89 23.74
N LEU A 185 15.32 4.75 23.09
CA LEU A 185 15.69 4.55 21.69
C LEU A 185 14.64 5.25 20.80
N GLU A 186 15.05 6.22 20.01
CA GLU A 186 14.17 6.88 19.04
C GLU A 186 14.08 6.05 17.78
N ARG A 187 15.23 5.73 17.17
CA ARG A 187 15.32 4.96 15.93
C ARG A 187 16.38 3.87 16.06
N VAL A 188 16.13 2.75 15.43
CA VAL A 188 17.11 1.68 15.24
C VAL A 188 17.18 1.41 13.73
N LEU A 189 18.28 1.78 13.12
CA LEU A 189 18.53 1.66 11.68
C LEU A 189 19.49 0.50 11.43
N VAL A 190 19.12 -0.39 10.51
CA VAL A 190 19.86 -1.62 10.20
C VAL A 190 20.29 -1.59 8.75
N SER A 191 21.54 -1.92 8.49
CA SER A 191 22.04 -2.15 7.13
C SER A 191 22.88 -3.42 7.07
N GLN A 192 23.00 -4.00 5.87
CA GLN A 192 23.63 -5.29 5.67
C GLN A 192 24.68 -5.24 4.57
N LYS A 193 25.81 -5.87 4.81
CA LYS A 193 26.88 -6.00 3.84
C LYS A 193 27.26 -7.47 3.64
N HIS A 194 26.87 -8.01 2.52
CA HIS A 194 27.10 -9.40 2.15
C HIS A 194 28.43 -9.55 1.38
N ARG A 195 29.32 -10.44 1.83
CA ARG A 195 30.61 -10.73 1.20
C ARG A 195 31.02 -12.18 1.41
N GLY A 196 31.35 -12.89 0.32
CA GLY A 196 31.94 -14.22 0.40
C GLY A 196 31.13 -15.30 1.11
N GLY A 197 29.81 -15.10 1.26
CA GLY A 197 28.93 -16.01 2.01
C GLY A 197 28.71 -15.61 3.48
N GLU A 198 29.30 -14.51 3.92
CA GLU A 198 29.19 -13.91 5.24
C GLU A 198 28.42 -12.59 5.20
N VAL A 199 27.92 -12.14 6.34
CA VAL A 199 27.15 -10.90 6.45
C VAL A 199 27.63 -10.06 7.63
N ASP A 200 27.95 -8.80 7.39
CA ASP A 200 28.11 -7.79 8.41
C ASP A 200 26.78 -7.03 8.55
N VAL A 201 26.17 -7.08 9.73
CA VAL A 201 24.96 -6.33 10.07
C VAL A 201 25.36 -5.12 10.90
N SER A 202 25.22 -3.92 10.32
CA SER A 202 25.45 -2.65 10.99
C SER A 202 24.16 -2.13 11.61
N VAL A 203 24.22 -1.73 12.86
CA VAL A 203 23.07 -1.17 13.61
C VAL A 203 23.46 0.18 14.18
N ARG A 204 22.74 1.23 13.77
CA ARG A 204 22.82 2.58 14.32
C ARG A 204 21.54 2.90 15.10
N ALA A 205 21.68 3.47 16.27
CA ALA A 205 20.54 3.89 17.07
C ALA A 205 20.62 5.38 17.40
N ASP A 206 19.52 6.10 17.12
CA ASP A 206 19.28 7.45 17.61
C ASP A 206 18.58 7.36 18.97
N VAL A 207 19.00 8.18 19.94
CA VAL A 207 18.50 8.12 21.31
C VAL A 207 18.10 9.49 21.82
N LEU A 208 17.05 9.55 22.64
CA LEU A 208 16.76 10.65 23.52
C LEU A 208 17.37 10.31 24.89
N CYS A 209 18.50 10.92 25.23
CA CYS A 209 19.17 10.69 26.51
C CYS A 209 19.99 11.93 26.89
N GLY A 210 19.76 12.44 28.11
CA GLY A 210 20.49 13.59 28.64
C GLY A 210 21.84 13.25 29.32
N SER A 211 22.17 11.96 29.46
CA SER A 211 23.32 11.45 30.19
C SER A 211 24.23 10.62 29.29
N GLU A 212 25.45 10.34 29.80
CA GLU A 212 26.36 9.39 29.17
C GLU A 212 25.71 8.00 29.12
N HIS A 213 25.74 7.35 27.95
CA HIS A 213 25.02 6.11 27.71
C HIS A 213 25.84 5.12 26.87
N GLU A 214 25.42 3.87 26.91
CA GLU A 214 25.96 2.77 26.11
C GLU A 214 24.82 2.11 25.33
N ILE A 215 25.11 1.70 24.10
CA ILE A 215 24.19 0.95 23.25
C ILE A 215 24.78 -0.44 23.05
N TYR A 216 23.98 -1.47 23.26
CA TYR A 216 24.32 -2.85 22.96
C TYR A 216 23.34 -3.43 21.94
N VAL A 217 23.85 -4.25 21.04
CA VAL A 217 23.07 -4.97 20.04
C VAL A 217 23.24 -6.47 20.25
N ASN A 218 22.14 -7.18 20.36
CA ASN A 218 22.10 -8.64 20.48
C ASN A 218 21.52 -9.20 19.15
N LEU A 219 22.31 -10.01 18.45
CA LEU A 219 21.93 -10.65 17.19
C LEU A 219 22.67 -11.96 17.05
N ASP A 220 21.96 -13.04 16.69
CA ASP A 220 22.54 -14.39 16.46
C ASP A 220 23.43 -14.89 17.62
N GLY A 221 22.98 -14.66 18.87
CA GLY A 221 23.70 -15.06 20.07
C GLY A 221 24.90 -14.18 20.42
N GLN A 222 25.26 -13.20 19.64
CA GLN A 222 26.34 -12.25 19.88
C GLN A 222 25.79 -10.98 20.54
N ARG A 223 26.54 -10.44 21.53
CA ARG A 223 26.25 -9.13 22.12
C ARG A 223 27.40 -8.17 21.83
N VAL A 224 27.13 -7.12 21.06
CA VAL A 224 28.14 -6.16 20.62
C VAL A 224 27.80 -4.76 21.16
N ARG A 225 28.81 -4.10 21.75
CA ARG A 225 28.70 -2.70 22.17
C ARG A 225 28.91 -1.76 20.96
N ALA A 226 28.04 -0.78 20.79
CA ALA A 226 28.23 0.23 19.77
C ALA A 226 29.47 1.09 20.06
N THR A 227 30.22 1.39 19.00
CA THR A 227 31.38 2.28 19.04
C THR A 227 31.17 3.38 18.02
N ALA A 228 31.34 4.63 18.45
CA ALA A 228 31.04 5.80 17.62
C ALA A 228 29.61 5.82 17.05
N GLY A 229 28.63 5.30 17.82
CA GLY A 229 27.20 5.30 17.45
C GLY A 229 26.75 4.11 16.59
N GLU A 230 27.65 3.18 16.25
CA GLU A 230 27.36 2.01 15.42
C GLU A 230 27.86 0.72 16.07
N ALA A 231 27.06 -0.35 15.99
CA ALA A 231 27.47 -1.71 16.31
C ALA A 231 27.48 -2.54 15.02
N VAL A 232 28.53 -3.35 14.82
CA VAL A 232 28.61 -4.29 13.69
C VAL A 232 28.65 -5.70 14.22
N VAL A 233 27.70 -6.53 13.80
CA VAL A 233 27.62 -7.95 14.13
C VAL A 233 27.98 -8.75 12.88
N HIS A 234 29.01 -9.61 13.00
CA HIS A 234 29.46 -10.46 11.91
C HIS A 234 28.84 -11.85 12.00
N ILE A 235 28.25 -12.34 10.90
CA ILE A 235 27.58 -13.64 10.79
C ILE A 235 28.27 -14.47 9.69
N GLU A 236 29.00 -15.52 10.10
CA GLU A 236 29.78 -16.36 9.19
C GLU A 236 28.91 -17.32 8.34
N HIS A 237 27.82 -17.82 8.89
CA HIS A 237 26.94 -18.79 8.21
C HIS A 237 25.49 -18.34 8.21
N PRO A 238 25.15 -17.28 7.43
CA PRO A 238 23.81 -16.70 7.42
C PRO A 238 22.81 -17.65 6.75
N ARG A 239 21.64 -17.84 7.37
CA ARG A 239 20.48 -18.38 6.69
C ARG A 239 19.80 -17.22 5.96
N LEU A 240 19.86 -17.25 4.64
CA LEU A 240 19.34 -16.16 3.81
C LEU A 240 17.81 -16.21 3.71
N TRP A 241 17.20 -15.04 3.82
CA TRP A 241 15.78 -14.84 3.54
C TRP A 241 15.54 -14.79 2.03
N TRP A 242 14.46 -15.41 1.56
CA TRP A 242 14.08 -15.48 0.16
C TRP A 242 12.64 -15.08 -0.06
N VAL A 243 12.37 -14.55 -1.23
CA VAL A 243 11.01 -14.39 -1.74
C VAL A 243 10.34 -15.75 -1.88
N ARG A 244 9.04 -15.79 -1.64
CA ARG A 244 8.21 -16.98 -1.80
C ARG A 244 8.46 -17.68 -3.13
N GLY A 245 8.60 -18.99 -3.09
CA GLY A 245 8.89 -19.84 -4.25
C GLY A 245 10.36 -19.99 -4.58
N TYR A 246 11.25 -19.15 -3.99
CA TYR A 246 12.69 -19.18 -4.26
C TYR A 246 13.52 -19.67 -3.10
N GLY A 247 12.97 -19.84 -1.91
CA GLY A 247 13.64 -20.35 -0.73
C GLY A 247 12.83 -20.14 0.55
N GLU A 248 13.49 -20.28 1.69
CA GLU A 248 12.90 -20.10 3.03
C GLU A 248 12.94 -18.65 3.49
N GLN A 249 12.16 -18.32 4.54
CA GLN A 249 12.05 -16.97 5.12
C GLN A 249 12.57 -16.92 6.57
N PRO A 250 13.84 -17.25 6.83
CA PRO A 250 14.40 -17.15 8.18
C PRO A 250 14.47 -15.69 8.62
N LEU A 251 13.96 -15.41 9.83
CA LEU A 251 14.02 -14.10 10.46
C LEU A 251 14.86 -14.21 11.74
N TYR A 252 15.71 -13.22 11.95
CA TYR A 252 16.58 -13.11 13.12
C TYR A 252 16.02 -12.02 14.04
N PRO A 253 15.81 -12.30 15.34
CA PRO A 253 15.52 -11.26 16.31
C PRO A 253 16.79 -10.42 16.53
N LEU A 254 16.66 -9.12 16.32
CA LEU A 254 17.67 -8.11 16.60
C LEU A 254 17.18 -7.26 17.76
N GLU A 255 17.86 -7.32 18.89
CA GLU A 255 17.54 -6.54 20.07
C GLU A 255 18.59 -5.44 20.25
N THR A 256 18.13 -4.20 20.44
CA THR A 256 18.96 -3.05 20.76
C THR A 256 18.63 -2.56 22.15
N GLU A 257 19.62 -2.39 23.00
CA GLU A 257 19.52 -1.98 24.40
C GLU A 257 20.17 -0.63 24.61
N LEU A 258 19.49 0.27 25.32
CA LEU A 258 20.05 1.53 25.84
C LEU A 258 20.38 1.39 27.32
N TRP A 259 21.62 1.64 27.69
CA TRP A 259 22.13 1.54 29.06
C TRP A 259 22.62 2.89 29.57
N VAL A 260 22.18 3.25 30.77
CA VAL A 260 22.56 4.49 31.47
C VAL A 260 22.97 4.14 32.90
N GLY A 261 24.17 4.55 33.31
CA GLY A 261 24.66 4.29 34.67
C GLY A 261 24.71 2.79 35.05
N GLY A 262 24.92 1.89 34.08
CA GLY A 262 24.94 0.45 34.29
C GLY A 262 23.57 -0.24 34.36
N THR A 263 22.50 0.47 34.05
CA THR A 263 21.12 -0.05 34.00
C THR A 263 20.57 0.04 32.58
N CYS A 264 19.91 -1.03 32.10
CA CYS A 264 19.18 -1.00 30.84
C CYS A 264 17.90 -0.20 31.04
N VAL A 265 17.80 0.97 30.39
CA VAL A 265 16.67 1.89 30.55
C VAL A 265 15.64 1.75 29.43
N ASP A 266 16.05 1.28 28.24
CA ASP A 266 15.16 1.01 27.13
C ASP A 266 15.65 -0.15 26.26
N ARG A 267 14.70 -0.80 25.57
CA ARG A 267 14.97 -1.95 24.72
C ARG A 267 14.00 -1.97 23.53
N LYS A 268 14.54 -2.17 22.33
CA LYS A 268 13.75 -2.34 21.12
C LYS A 268 14.15 -3.62 20.39
N THR A 269 13.17 -4.46 20.04
CA THR A 269 13.40 -5.68 19.28
C THR A 269 12.70 -5.57 17.93
N VAL A 270 13.42 -5.86 16.85
CA VAL A 270 12.92 -5.98 15.49
C VAL A 270 13.32 -7.33 14.91
N ARG A 271 12.63 -7.80 13.88
CA ARG A 271 13.02 -9.02 13.16
C ARG A 271 13.62 -8.62 11.82
N ILE A 272 14.75 -9.17 11.46
CA ILE A 272 15.44 -8.91 10.20
C ILE A 272 15.61 -10.19 9.40
N GLY A 273 15.49 -10.12 8.08
CA GLY A 273 15.90 -11.18 7.17
C GLY A 273 17.24 -10.84 6.52
N LEU A 274 18.19 -11.76 6.56
CA LEU A 274 19.50 -11.55 5.93
C LEU A 274 19.39 -11.80 4.42
N ARG A 275 19.57 -10.77 3.63
CA ARG A 275 19.42 -10.84 2.16
C ARG A 275 20.10 -9.69 1.45
N THR A 276 20.45 -9.88 0.18
CA THR A 276 20.61 -8.78 -0.77
C THR A 276 19.34 -8.64 -1.59
N LEU A 277 18.81 -7.43 -1.71
CA LEU A 277 17.61 -7.17 -2.50
C LEU A 277 17.75 -5.81 -3.19
N THR A 278 17.59 -5.82 -4.51
CA THR A 278 17.65 -4.61 -5.32
C THR A 278 16.78 -4.78 -6.58
N VAL A 279 16.70 -3.74 -7.40
CA VAL A 279 16.10 -3.79 -8.75
C VAL A 279 17.23 -3.63 -9.77
N SER A 280 17.32 -4.54 -10.72
CA SER A 280 18.23 -4.40 -11.86
C SER A 280 17.62 -3.43 -12.88
N THR A 281 18.41 -2.43 -13.26
CA THR A 281 18.15 -1.50 -14.35
C THR A 281 19.28 -1.55 -15.38
N GLU A 282 19.93 -2.70 -15.52
CA GLU A 282 21.03 -2.90 -16.45
C GLU A 282 20.58 -2.67 -17.89
N LYS A 283 21.41 -1.97 -18.66
CA LYS A 283 21.14 -1.67 -20.06
C LYS A 283 21.23 -2.93 -20.92
N ASP A 284 20.35 -3.04 -21.90
CA ASP A 284 20.42 -4.08 -22.90
C ASP A 284 21.73 -3.99 -23.72
N ALA A 285 22.17 -5.08 -24.28
CA ALA A 285 23.39 -5.17 -25.10
C ALA A 285 23.40 -4.20 -26.31
N ASP A 286 22.20 -3.86 -26.84
CA ASP A 286 22.02 -2.92 -27.95
C ASP A 286 21.89 -1.45 -27.46
N GLY A 287 21.84 -1.23 -26.15
CA GLY A 287 21.74 0.08 -25.51
C GLY A 287 20.39 0.80 -25.67
N LYS A 288 19.36 0.14 -26.23
CA LYS A 288 18.06 0.76 -26.52
C LYS A 288 17.06 0.63 -25.38
N GLY A 289 17.24 -0.36 -24.52
CA GLY A 289 16.40 -0.62 -23.36
C GLY A 289 17.20 -0.88 -22.11
N SER A 290 16.50 -1.17 -21.02
CA SER A 290 17.09 -1.63 -19.76
C SER A 290 16.16 -2.59 -19.05
N GLU A 291 16.72 -3.47 -18.26
CA GLU A 291 15.98 -4.35 -17.39
C GLU A 291 15.18 -3.54 -16.33
N PHE A 292 14.13 -4.13 -15.83
CA PHE A 292 13.48 -3.72 -14.59
C PHE A 292 12.97 -4.98 -13.88
N CYS A 293 13.77 -5.49 -12.96
CA CYS A 293 13.40 -6.71 -12.22
C CYS A 293 14.03 -6.74 -10.84
N PHE A 294 13.32 -7.32 -9.88
CA PHE A 294 13.88 -7.58 -8.56
C PHE A 294 14.96 -8.67 -8.63
N VAL A 295 16.05 -8.42 -7.89
CA VAL A 295 17.17 -9.34 -7.73
C VAL A 295 17.35 -9.64 -6.26
N ILE A 296 17.07 -10.89 -5.84
CA ILE A 296 17.25 -11.35 -4.46
C ILE A 296 18.39 -12.35 -4.38
N ASN A 297 19.38 -12.07 -3.53
CA ASN A 297 20.55 -12.95 -3.34
C ASN A 297 21.21 -13.36 -4.67
N GLY A 298 21.26 -12.42 -5.62
CA GLY A 298 21.82 -12.62 -6.97
C GLY A 298 20.90 -13.32 -7.96
N VAL A 299 19.64 -13.64 -7.61
CA VAL A 299 18.68 -14.31 -8.48
C VAL A 299 17.61 -13.32 -8.95
N LYS A 300 17.46 -13.16 -10.26
CA LYS A 300 16.36 -12.38 -10.89
C LYS A 300 15.05 -13.14 -10.74
N ILE A 301 14.01 -12.48 -10.23
CA ILE A 301 12.70 -13.07 -10.00
C ILE A 301 11.65 -12.44 -10.90
N PHE A 302 10.61 -13.21 -11.23
CA PHE A 302 9.41 -12.67 -11.86
C PHE A 302 8.42 -12.27 -10.74
N SER A 303 8.07 -10.99 -10.68
CA SER A 303 7.08 -10.49 -9.72
C SER A 303 5.66 -10.88 -10.13
N MET A 304 4.94 -11.51 -9.21
CA MET A 304 3.57 -12.01 -9.38
C MET A 304 2.70 -11.43 -8.27
N GLY A 305 1.76 -10.57 -8.59
CA GLY A 305 0.95 -9.96 -7.55
C GLY A 305 -0.05 -8.93 -8.05
N ALA A 306 -0.40 -8.02 -7.16
CA ALA A 306 -1.36 -6.96 -7.44
C ALA A 306 -1.10 -5.71 -6.60
N ASN A 307 -1.81 -4.63 -6.93
CA ASN A 307 -1.79 -3.39 -6.20
C ASN A 307 -2.72 -3.48 -4.99
N PHE A 308 -2.18 -3.20 -3.82
CA PHE A 308 -2.90 -3.15 -2.56
C PHE A 308 -3.41 -1.73 -2.33
N VAL A 309 -4.72 -1.58 -2.18
CA VAL A 309 -5.39 -0.33 -1.82
C VAL A 309 -5.87 -0.39 -0.36
N PRO A 310 -6.28 0.72 0.27
CA PRO A 310 -6.84 0.69 1.61
C PRO A 310 -7.93 -0.37 1.79
N MET A 311 -7.94 -1.02 2.95
CA MET A 311 -8.84 -2.16 3.22
C MET A 311 -10.25 -1.73 3.63
N ASP A 312 -10.41 -0.50 4.09
CA ASP A 312 -11.69 0.08 4.52
C ASP A 312 -11.64 1.59 4.34
N SER A 313 -12.73 2.20 3.92
CA SER A 313 -12.82 3.66 3.88
C SER A 313 -13.03 4.28 5.26
N LEU A 314 -13.40 3.50 6.26
CA LEU A 314 -13.38 3.89 7.67
C LEU A 314 -12.19 3.17 8.34
N LEU A 315 -11.03 3.81 8.39
CA LEU A 315 -9.75 3.18 8.76
C LEU A 315 -9.77 2.47 10.12
N THR A 316 -10.57 2.97 11.07
CA THR A 316 -10.71 2.39 12.42
C THR A 316 -11.44 1.04 12.46
N ARG A 317 -12.05 0.61 11.34
CA ARG A 317 -12.68 -0.72 11.18
C ARG A 317 -11.70 -1.80 10.72
N ILE A 318 -10.46 -1.43 10.43
CA ILE A 318 -9.41 -2.37 10.03
C ILE A 318 -8.92 -3.10 11.27
N THR A 319 -9.23 -4.39 11.35
CA THR A 319 -8.75 -5.26 12.44
C THR A 319 -7.54 -6.07 11.99
N GLN A 320 -6.73 -6.52 12.95
CA GLN A 320 -5.60 -7.40 12.68
C GLN A 320 -6.05 -8.67 11.96
N ASP A 321 -7.15 -9.30 12.38
CA ASP A 321 -7.69 -10.52 11.75
C ASP A 321 -8.05 -10.30 10.27
N ARG A 322 -8.62 -9.12 9.91
CA ARG A 322 -8.91 -8.78 8.50
C ARG A 322 -7.63 -8.64 7.69
N LEU A 323 -6.63 -7.98 8.27
CA LEU A 323 -5.32 -7.78 7.63
C LEU A 323 -4.61 -9.13 7.40
N GLU A 324 -4.53 -9.97 8.44
CA GLU A 324 -3.96 -11.31 8.35
C GLU A 324 -4.67 -12.17 7.31
N ASN A 325 -6.01 -12.14 7.30
CA ASN A 325 -6.80 -12.88 6.32
C ASN A 325 -6.49 -12.41 4.90
N LEU A 326 -6.39 -11.09 4.67
CA LEU A 326 -6.12 -10.55 3.34
C LEU A 326 -4.72 -10.95 2.83
N VAL A 327 -3.68 -10.83 3.67
CA VAL A 327 -2.32 -11.27 3.31
C VAL A 327 -2.27 -12.79 3.09
N ASN A 328 -3.02 -13.57 3.88
CA ASN A 328 -3.16 -15.02 3.67
C ASN A 328 -3.81 -15.36 2.33
N GLN A 329 -4.75 -14.55 1.87
CA GLN A 329 -5.40 -14.75 0.55
C GLN A 329 -4.44 -14.44 -0.60
N ALA A 330 -3.62 -13.38 -0.50
CA ALA A 330 -2.54 -13.12 -1.45
C ALA A 330 -1.58 -14.33 -1.52
N PHE A 331 -1.17 -14.83 -0.37
CA PHE A 331 -0.34 -16.02 -0.28
C PHE A 331 -1.03 -17.25 -0.91
N ALA A 332 -2.31 -17.48 -0.67
CA ALA A 332 -3.07 -18.62 -1.23
C ALA A 332 -3.21 -18.56 -2.76
N ALA A 333 -3.14 -17.36 -3.34
CA ALA A 333 -3.20 -17.13 -4.79
C ALA A 333 -1.81 -17.06 -5.46
N ASN A 334 -0.75 -17.49 -4.76
CA ASN A 334 0.62 -17.51 -5.28
C ASN A 334 1.28 -16.15 -5.49
N PHE A 335 0.80 -15.09 -4.86
CA PHE A 335 1.48 -13.80 -4.92
C PHE A 335 2.84 -13.88 -4.22
N ASN A 336 3.83 -13.26 -4.84
CA ASN A 336 5.14 -13.02 -4.25
C ASN A 336 5.47 -11.52 -4.15
N THR A 337 4.56 -10.64 -4.60
CA THR A 337 4.73 -9.18 -4.58
C THR A 337 3.39 -8.52 -4.30
N LEU A 338 3.39 -7.46 -3.47
CA LEU A 338 2.27 -6.53 -3.29
C LEU A 338 2.82 -5.11 -3.43
N ARG A 339 2.13 -4.26 -4.20
CA ARG A 339 2.43 -2.83 -4.26
C ARG A 339 1.43 -2.07 -3.40
N ILE A 340 1.95 -1.31 -2.42
CA ILE A 340 1.15 -0.38 -1.61
C ILE A 340 1.01 0.92 -2.40
N TRP A 341 -0.17 1.16 -2.91
CA TRP A 341 -0.46 2.28 -3.80
C TRP A 341 -0.44 3.63 -3.06
N GLY A 342 0.11 4.65 -3.71
CA GLY A 342 0.42 5.96 -3.12
C GLY A 342 -0.77 6.85 -2.76
N GLY A 343 -1.99 6.53 -3.17
CA GLY A 343 -3.19 7.30 -2.77
C GLY A 343 -3.81 6.85 -1.45
N GLY A 344 -3.22 5.84 -0.79
CA GLY A 344 -3.69 5.26 0.46
C GLY A 344 -2.98 5.79 1.71
N TYR A 345 -2.56 4.87 2.55
CA TYR A 345 -1.82 5.13 3.79
C TYR A 345 -0.74 4.04 3.98
N TYR A 346 0.26 4.32 4.83
CA TYR A 346 1.25 3.29 5.20
C TYR A 346 0.61 2.26 6.13
N PRO A 347 0.54 0.98 5.75
CA PRO A 347 -0.03 -0.09 6.60
C PRO A 347 0.65 -0.17 7.98
N GLU A 348 -0.03 -0.87 8.90
CA GLU A 348 0.52 -1.19 10.22
C GLU A 348 1.69 -2.17 10.12
N ASP A 349 2.58 -2.18 11.12
CA ASP A 349 3.77 -3.05 11.15
C ASP A 349 3.41 -4.53 10.93
N THR A 350 2.26 -4.98 11.44
CA THR A 350 1.76 -6.35 11.24
C THR A 350 1.66 -6.74 9.76
N PHE A 351 1.34 -5.80 8.86
CA PHE A 351 1.31 -6.08 7.42
C PHE A 351 2.68 -6.49 6.89
N TYR A 352 3.71 -5.73 7.25
CA TYR A 352 5.08 -5.99 6.81
C TYR A 352 5.66 -7.23 7.49
N ASP A 353 5.36 -7.44 8.77
CA ASP A 353 5.71 -8.67 9.51
C ASP A 353 5.16 -9.92 8.81
N LEU A 354 3.89 -9.89 8.39
CA LEU A 354 3.27 -10.98 7.63
C LEU A 354 3.92 -11.18 6.25
N CYS A 355 4.28 -10.10 5.57
CA CYS A 355 4.99 -10.17 4.30
C CYS A 355 6.39 -10.76 4.47
N ASP A 356 7.11 -10.40 5.54
CA ASP A 356 8.41 -10.97 5.91
C ASP A 356 8.31 -12.49 6.14
N GLU A 357 7.32 -12.93 6.92
CA GLU A 357 7.08 -14.34 7.23
C GLU A 357 6.67 -15.18 6.01
N LYS A 358 5.96 -14.57 5.07
CA LYS A 358 5.43 -15.26 3.88
C LYS A 358 6.29 -15.11 2.63
N GLY A 359 7.32 -14.29 2.68
CA GLY A 359 8.18 -14.03 1.53
C GLY A 359 7.49 -13.22 0.42
N ILE A 360 6.58 -12.32 0.77
CA ILE A 360 5.91 -11.43 -0.18
C ILE A 360 6.67 -10.12 -0.24
N LEU A 361 7.23 -9.77 -1.38
CA LEU A 361 7.88 -8.46 -1.59
C LEU A 361 6.86 -7.33 -1.47
N VAL A 362 7.28 -6.25 -0.86
CA VAL A 362 6.54 -5.01 -0.76
C VAL A 362 7.20 -3.94 -1.64
N TRP A 363 6.46 -3.48 -2.63
CA TRP A 363 6.72 -2.23 -3.34
C TRP A 363 5.92 -1.13 -2.62
N GLN A 364 6.62 -0.22 -1.94
CA GLN A 364 6.00 0.83 -1.14
C GLN A 364 6.06 2.18 -1.85
N ASP A 365 4.90 2.72 -2.25
CA ASP A 365 4.82 4.11 -2.68
C ASP A 365 4.84 5.05 -1.46
N PHE A 366 5.43 6.23 -1.61
CA PHE A 366 5.11 7.37 -0.76
C PHE A 366 3.68 7.85 -1.08
N MET A 367 2.99 8.40 -0.07
CA MET A 367 1.55 8.65 -0.15
C MET A 367 1.21 9.89 -1.01
N VAL A 368 1.41 9.76 -2.33
CA VAL A 368 0.96 10.70 -3.38
C VAL A 368 0.53 9.92 -4.61
N ALA A 369 -0.65 10.24 -5.15
CA ALA A 369 -1.17 9.65 -6.37
C ALA A 369 -1.91 10.68 -7.22
N CYS A 370 -1.62 10.71 -8.53
CA CYS A 370 -2.38 11.42 -9.55
C CYS A 370 -2.70 12.89 -9.23
N ALA A 371 -1.82 13.59 -8.50
CA ALA A 371 -2.03 14.96 -8.07
C ALA A 371 -0.73 15.75 -7.95
N ASN A 372 -0.69 16.97 -8.48
CA ASN A 372 0.46 17.84 -8.32
C ASN A 372 0.63 18.31 -6.87
N ILE A 373 1.86 18.50 -6.45
CA ILE A 373 2.21 19.01 -5.12
C ILE A 373 2.82 20.40 -5.26
N TRP A 374 2.36 21.33 -4.43
CA TRP A 374 3.02 22.61 -4.24
C TRP A 374 4.01 22.49 -3.09
N LEU A 375 5.30 22.38 -3.41
CA LEU A 375 6.34 22.10 -2.44
C LEU A 375 6.79 23.41 -1.72
N THR A 376 5.89 23.98 -0.92
CA THR A 376 6.27 25.06 0.00
C THR A 376 7.24 24.54 1.05
N LYS A 377 7.97 25.42 1.75
CA LYS A 377 8.86 25.03 2.86
C LYS A 377 8.14 24.21 3.95
N ASP A 378 6.89 24.54 4.20
CA ASP A 378 6.04 23.88 5.14
C ASP A 378 5.64 22.46 4.66
N MET A 379 5.27 22.31 3.40
CA MET A 379 4.99 21.01 2.79
C MET A 379 6.25 20.13 2.72
N GLU A 380 7.39 20.71 2.37
CA GLU A 380 8.70 20.03 2.38
C GLU A 380 9.05 19.49 3.77
N GLN A 381 8.81 20.29 4.82
CA GLN A 381 9.00 19.85 6.21
C GLN A 381 8.07 18.69 6.58
N GLU A 382 6.81 18.73 6.15
CA GLU A 382 5.86 17.63 6.41
C GLU A 382 6.27 16.35 5.67
N PHE A 383 6.69 16.42 4.41
CA PHE A 383 7.23 15.26 3.69
C PHE A 383 8.50 14.72 4.32
N THR A 384 9.40 15.60 4.77
CA THR A 384 10.63 15.18 5.46
C THR A 384 10.33 14.39 6.73
N CYS A 385 9.45 14.93 7.59
CA CYS A 385 9.08 14.24 8.83
C CYS A 385 8.35 12.92 8.57
N GLU A 386 7.41 12.91 7.63
CA GLU A 386 6.69 11.70 7.20
C GLU A 386 7.64 10.63 6.68
N ALA A 387 8.57 11.01 5.80
CA ALA A 387 9.54 10.09 5.22
C ALA A 387 10.46 9.52 6.31
N VAL A 388 11.00 10.36 7.20
CA VAL A 388 11.87 9.91 8.30
C VAL A 388 11.15 8.94 9.21
N ASP A 389 9.91 9.23 9.60
CA ASP A 389 9.12 8.37 10.48
C ASP A 389 8.88 6.99 9.84
N ASN A 390 8.39 6.97 8.57
CA ASN A 390 8.05 5.71 7.91
C ASN A 390 9.28 4.93 7.45
N LEU A 391 10.31 5.58 6.92
CA LEU A 391 11.55 4.90 6.54
C LEU A 391 12.21 4.25 7.76
N SER A 392 12.30 4.96 8.90
CA SER A 392 12.87 4.43 10.15
C SER A 392 12.09 3.22 10.66
N ARG A 393 10.77 3.20 10.47
CA ARG A 393 9.90 2.11 10.86
C ARG A 393 10.04 0.90 9.93
N LEU A 394 10.15 1.12 8.62
CA LEU A 394 10.01 0.08 7.59
C LEU A 394 11.34 -0.55 7.14
N GLN A 395 12.46 0.15 7.24
CA GLN A 395 13.73 -0.22 6.59
C GLN A 395 14.30 -1.59 7.02
N HIS A 396 13.93 -2.10 8.19
CA HIS A 396 14.43 -3.40 8.70
C HIS A 396 13.64 -4.60 8.15
N HIS A 397 12.47 -4.39 7.54
CA HIS A 397 11.65 -5.47 6.99
C HIS A 397 12.32 -6.15 5.80
N ALA A 398 12.44 -7.48 5.87
CA ALA A 398 13.05 -8.28 4.82
C ALA A 398 12.28 -8.18 3.50
N SER A 399 10.97 -8.01 3.57
CA SER A 399 10.05 -7.90 2.43
C SER A 399 10.13 -6.56 1.70
N LEU A 400 10.64 -5.49 2.31
CA LEU A 400 10.70 -4.17 1.67
C LEU A 400 11.66 -4.19 0.48
N GLY A 401 11.10 -4.19 -0.74
CA GLY A 401 11.85 -4.37 -1.98
C GLY A 401 12.15 -3.11 -2.75
N LEU A 402 11.22 -2.15 -2.71
CA LEU A 402 11.32 -0.91 -3.46
C LEU A 402 10.54 0.20 -2.75
N LEU A 403 11.11 1.41 -2.75
CA LEU A 403 10.47 2.65 -2.34
C LEU A 403 10.20 3.51 -3.58
N CYS A 404 8.94 3.88 -3.81
CA CYS A 404 8.52 4.64 -4.98
C CYS A 404 8.00 6.02 -4.59
N GLY A 405 8.49 7.07 -5.26
CA GLY A 405 8.18 8.46 -4.92
C GLY A 405 6.70 8.82 -5.04
N ASN A 406 6.01 8.32 -6.06
CA ASN A 406 4.60 8.64 -6.29
C ASN A 406 3.95 7.68 -7.29
N ASN A 407 2.61 7.75 -7.37
CA ASN A 407 1.82 7.14 -8.43
C ASN A 407 1.48 8.13 -9.54
N GLU A 408 1.92 7.86 -10.78
CA GLU A 408 1.55 8.47 -12.08
C GLU A 408 1.92 9.94 -12.31
N MET A 409 2.57 10.61 -11.37
CA MET A 409 2.79 12.06 -11.49
C MET A 409 3.65 12.45 -12.68
N GLU A 410 4.72 11.68 -12.97
CA GLU A 410 5.66 11.99 -14.05
C GLU A 410 4.94 11.98 -15.43
N GLY A 411 4.19 10.91 -15.69
CA GLY A 411 3.43 10.77 -16.92
C GLY A 411 2.29 11.78 -17.05
N MET A 412 1.59 12.09 -15.95
CA MET A 412 0.48 13.03 -15.94
C MET A 412 0.96 14.47 -16.24
N ILE A 413 2.07 14.90 -15.66
CA ILE A 413 2.64 16.23 -15.92
C ILE A 413 3.00 16.37 -17.39
N LEU A 414 3.67 15.39 -17.98
CA LEU A 414 3.98 15.36 -19.42
C LEU A 414 2.72 15.30 -20.29
N GLY A 415 1.68 14.59 -19.83
CA GLY A 415 0.38 14.53 -20.49
C GLY A 415 -0.41 15.85 -20.48
N GLY A 416 0.13 16.91 -19.89
CA GLY A 416 -0.45 18.27 -19.90
C GLY A 416 -1.23 18.60 -18.63
N CYS A 417 -1.18 17.77 -17.59
CA CYS A 417 -1.85 18.03 -16.31
C CYS A 417 -1.11 19.11 -15.52
N GLN A 418 -1.45 20.39 -15.76
CA GLN A 418 -0.79 21.56 -15.18
C GLN A 418 0.73 21.57 -15.45
N ASN A 419 1.11 21.36 -16.70
CA ASN A 419 2.52 21.30 -17.15
C ASN A 419 3.15 22.71 -17.14
N THR A 420 3.69 23.12 -15.99
CA THR A 420 4.36 24.42 -15.77
C THR A 420 5.77 24.21 -15.21
N GLU A 421 6.65 25.19 -15.42
CA GLU A 421 8.02 25.13 -14.85
C GLU A 421 8.02 24.96 -13.35
N LEU A 422 7.11 25.60 -12.62
CA LEU A 422 7.01 25.45 -11.17
C LEU A 422 6.65 24.01 -10.77
N VAL A 423 5.69 23.40 -11.46
CA VAL A 423 5.29 22.01 -11.18
C VAL A 423 6.45 21.05 -11.47
N HIS A 424 7.19 21.25 -12.56
CA HIS A 424 8.39 20.47 -12.86
C HIS A 424 9.47 20.63 -11.78
N MET A 425 9.74 21.87 -11.35
CA MET A 425 10.72 22.14 -10.29
C MET A 425 10.33 21.49 -8.97
N ASP A 426 9.06 21.59 -8.55
CA ASP A 426 8.56 20.99 -7.33
C ASP A 426 8.62 19.44 -7.40
N TYR A 427 8.28 18.86 -8.56
CA TYR A 427 8.40 17.42 -8.82
C TYR A 427 9.84 16.93 -8.66
N LEU A 428 10.80 17.53 -9.41
CA LEU A 428 12.21 17.14 -9.36
C LEU A 428 12.77 17.29 -7.95
N ARG A 429 12.48 18.41 -7.28
CA ARG A 429 12.96 18.68 -5.94
C ARG A 429 12.44 17.68 -4.91
N LEU A 430 11.19 17.27 -5.00
CA LEU A 430 10.59 16.31 -4.07
C LEU A 430 11.03 14.89 -4.39
N TYR A 431 10.81 14.43 -5.63
CA TYR A 431 10.91 13.01 -5.98
C TYR A 431 12.29 12.58 -6.49
N GLU A 432 13.12 13.53 -6.98
CA GLU A 432 14.44 13.20 -7.49
C GLU A 432 15.61 13.76 -6.65
N HIS A 433 15.30 14.58 -5.62
CA HIS A 433 16.29 15.09 -4.69
C HIS A 433 15.97 14.78 -3.24
N LEU A 434 14.87 15.29 -2.68
CA LEU A 434 14.56 15.16 -1.24
C LEU A 434 14.32 13.70 -0.83
N LEU A 435 13.39 13.01 -1.49
CA LEU A 435 13.04 11.64 -1.11
C LEU A 435 14.20 10.65 -1.31
N PRO A 436 14.96 10.64 -2.43
CA PRO A 436 16.12 9.75 -2.54
C PRO A 436 17.22 10.07 -1.53
N GLU A 437 17.45 11.34 -1.15
CA GLU A 437 18.37 11.69 -0.08
C GLU A 437 17.95 11.08 1.26
N LEU A 438 16.66 11.21 1.61
CA LEU A 438 16.10 10.62 2.83
C LEU A 438 16.14 9.09 2.78
N CYS A 439 15.82 8.46 1.65
CA CYS A 439 15.96 7.02 1.47
C CYS A 439 17.40 6.56 1.67
N GLY A 440 18.37 7.25 1.10
CA GLY A 440 19.79 6.96 1.29
C GLY A 440 20.26 7.09 2.75
N ALA A 441 19.65 8.00 3.51
CA ALA A 441 20.00 8.21 4.91
C ALA A 441 19.35 7.22 5.88
N TYR A 442 18.09 6.82 5.62
CA TYR A 442 17.26 6.05 6.56
C TYR A 442 16.92 4.62 6.09
N ALA A 443 17.05 4.31 4.80
CA ALA A 443 16.80 2.99 4.24
C ALA A 443 17.81 2.64 3.12
N PRO A 444 19.14 2.69 3.39
CA PRO A 444 20.19 2.62 2.36
C PRO A 444 20.20 1.31 1.57
N ASP A 445 19.66 0.23 2.12
CA ASP A 445 19.62 -1.10 1.50
C ASP A 445 18.36 -1.32 0.62
N THR A 446 17.50 -0.28 0.47
CA THR A 446 16.27 -0.37 -0.33
C THR A 446 16.38 0.49 -1.58
N PHE A 447 16.06 -0.10 -2.73
CA PHE A 447 16.07 0.61 -4.01
C PHE A 447 14.99 1.69 -4.05
N TYR A 448 15.35 2.89 -4.51
CA TYR A 448 14.41 4.00 -4.72
C TYR A 448 14.07 4.18 -6.20
N TRP A 449 12.78 4.42 -6.50
CA TRP A 449 12.25 4.69 -7.83
C TRP A 449 11.41 5.99 -7.81
N PRO A 450 11.60 6.94 -8.74
CA PRO A 450 11.02 8.30 -8.58
C PRO A 450 9.51 8.34 -8.76
N SER A 451 8.95 7.51 -9.64
CA SER A 451 7.52 7.44 -9.96
C SER A 451 7.15 6.05 -10.46
N SER A 452 5.88 5.69 -10.41
CA SER A 452 5.32 4.53 -11.12
C SER A 452 4.12 5.00 -11.96
N PRO A 453 4.18 4.90 -13.32
CA PRO A 453 5.31 4.40 -14.09
C PRO A 453 6.44 5.44 -14.22
N SER A 454 7.65 4.94 -14.50
CA SER A 454 8.82 5.75 -14.83
C SER A 454 9.81 4.97 -15.70
N SER A 455 10.68 5.70 -16.40
CA SER A 455 11.83 5.13 -17.12
C SER A 455 13.16 5.49 -16.46
N GLY A 456 13.12 5.97 -15.21
CA GLY A 456 14.29 6.36 -14.41
C GLY A 456 14.28 7.81 -13.94
N GLY A 457 13.18 8.55 -14.18
CA GLY A 457 13.01 9.93 -13.75
C GLY A 457 13.35 10.98 -14.80
N SER A 458 13.37 12.24 -14.37
CA SER A 458 13.69 13.42 -15.19
C SER A 458 12.75 13.63 -16.38
N PHE A 459 11.54 13.10 -16.30
CA PHE A 459 10.53 13.13 -17.36
C PHE A 459 11.00 12.45 -18.68
N ASP A 460 11.93 11.49 -18.59
CA ASP A 460 12.45 10.77 -19.76
C ASP A 460 11.53 9.60 -20.14
N ASP A 461 10.50 9.90 -20.93
CA ASP A 461 9.56 8.92 -21.50
C ASP A 461 8.98 7.96 -20.45
N PRO A 462 8.28 8.47 -19.39
CA PRO A 462 7.70 7.63 -18.36
C PRO A 462 6.67 6.65 -18.97
N GLY A 463 6.76 5.37 -18.58
CA GLY A 463 5.95 4.31 -19.18
C GLY A 463 6.49 3.77 -20.50
N CYS A 464 7.75 4.06 -20.84
CA CYS A 464 8.44 3.45 -21.98
C CYS A 464 8.41 1.92 -21.89
N PRO A 465 7.95 1.18 -22.92
CA PRO A 465 7.81 -0.26 -22.82
C PRO A 465 9.14 -1.02 -22.73
N SER A 466 10.26 -0.38 -23.09
CA SER A 466 11.59 -0.98 -23.06
C SER A 466 12.44 -0.63 -21.84
N ARG A 467 11.94 0.21 -20.93
CA ARG A 467 12.67 0.68 -19.73
C ARG A 467 11.72 0.90 -18.55
N GLY A 468 12.17 0.57 -17.35
CA GLY A 468 11.40 0.81 -16.13
C GLY A 468 10.09 0.01 -16.07
N ASP A 469 9.08 0.60 -15.43
CA ASP A 469 7.77 0.02 -15.27
C ASP A 469 6.70 0.77 -16.10
N THR A 470 5.59 0.10 -16.38
CA THR A 470 4.53 0.61 -17.25
C THR A 470 3.15 0.37 -16.64
N HIS A 471 2.28 1.39 -16.74
CA HIS A 471 0.84 1.28 -16.52
C HIS A 471 0.14 1.14 -17.88
N TYR A 472 -0.56 0.02 -18.10
CA TYR A 472 -1.22 -0.26 -19.38
C TYR A 472 -2.74 -0.29 -19.24
N TRP A 473 -3.37 0.86 -19.51
CA TRP A 473 -4.81 1.06 -19.35
C TRP A 473 -5.61 1.03 -20.67
N MET A 474 -4.96 0.69 -21.79
CA MET A 474 -5.61 0.76 -23.10
C MET A 474 -6.72 -0.26 -23.28
N VAL A 475 -6.71 -1.40 -22.55
CA VAL A 475 -7.82 -2.35 -22.58
C VAL A 475 -9.02 -1.77 -21.86
N TRP A 476 -8.91 -1.41 -20.56
CA TRP A 476 -10.04 -0.89 -19.80
C TRP A 476 -10.41 0.55 -20.19
N HIS A 477 -9.50 1.52 -19.97
CA HIS A 477 -9.79 2.94 -20.24
C HIS A 477 -9.82 3.25 -21.73
N GLY A 478 -8.93 2.65 -22.52
CA GLY A 478 -8.86 2.83 -23.97
C GLY A 478 -9.89 2.03 -24.76
N GLY A 479 -10.56 1.06 -24.14
CA GLY A 479 -11.61 0.26 -24.78
C GLY A 479 -11.11 -0.71 -25.85
N LEU A 480 -9.81 -1.09 -25.85
CA LEU A 480 -9.25 -2.07 -26.77
C LEU A 480 -9.65 -3.51 -26.38
N PRO A 481 -9.68 -4.45 -27.32
CA PRO A 481 -9.97 -5.86 -27.03
C PRO A 481 -8.88 -6.48 -26.14
N PHE A 482 -9.18 -7.61 -25.47
CA PHE A 482 -8.22 -8.31 -24.60
C PHE A 482 -6.95 -8.73 -25.33
N THR A 483 -7.03 -8.97 -26.64
CA THR A 483 -5.87 -9.30 -27.49
C THR A 483 -4.81 -8.20 -27.53
N ALA A 484 -5.20 -6.94 -27.24
CA ALA A 484 -4.26 -5.81 -27.20
C ALA A 484 -3.15 -5.95 -26.14
N TYR A 485 -3.38 -6.73 -25.10
CA TYR A 485 -2.30 -7.08 -24.15
C TYR A 485 -1.16 -7.84 -24.83
N ARG A 486 -1.46 -8.66 -25.86
CA ARG A 486 -0.48 -9.48 -26.59
C ARG A 486 0.31 -8.71 -27.64
N GLU A 487 -0.14 -7.51 -27.99
CA GLU A 487 0.51 -6.65 -28.98
C GLU A 487 1.65 -5.82 -28.39
N ASN A 488 1.80 -5.85 -27.05
CA ASN A 488 2.75 -5.03 -26.30
C ASN A 488 3.69 -5.89 -25.47
N SER A 489 4.91 -5.42 -25.30
CA SER A 489 5.92 -6.05 -24.44
C SER A 489 6.46 -4.99 -23.48
N PHE A 490 6.42 -5.28 -22.20
CA PHE A 490 6.85 -4.39 -21.13
C PHE A 490 7.97 -5.03 -20.32
N ARG A 491 8.84 -4.22 -19.71
CA ARG A 491 9.85 -4.74 -18.75
C ARG A 491 9.20 -5.18 -17.45
N PHE A 492 8.21 -4.41 -17.01
CA PHE A 492 7.39 -4.67 -15.84
C PHE A 492 6.04 -3.97 -16.03
N CYS A 493 4.94 -4.68 -15.98
CA CYS A 493 3.61 -4.06 -16.01
C CYS A 493 3.10 -3.92 -14.58
N SER A 494 3.28 -2.73 -14.02
CA SER A 494 2.99 -2.42 -12.61
C SER A 494 1.53 -2.07 -12.34
N GLU A 495 0.80 -1.61 -13.40
CA GLU A 495 -0.65 -1.49 -13.40
C GLU A 495 -1.27 -1.85 -14.74
N TYR A 496 -2.34 -2.59 -14.69
CA TYR A 496 -3.30 -2.88 -15.74
C TYR A 496 -4.50 -3.56 -15.08
N GLY A 497 -5.68 -3.43 -15.62
CA GLY A 497 -6.84 -3.95 -14.90
C GLY A 497 -8.09 -4.06 -15.76
N PHE A 498 -9.09 -4.73 -15.20
CA PHE A 498 -10.42 -4.85 -15.75
C PHE A 498 -11.44 -4.93 -14.62
N GLU A 499 -12.58 -4.22 -14.72
CA GLU A 499 -13.59 -4.23 -13.67
C GLU A 499 -14.52 -5.42 -13.72
N SER A 500 -15.13 -5.70 -12.57
CA SER A 500 -16.33 -6.53 -12.47
C SER A 500 -17.20 -6.12 -11.28
N LEU A 501 -18.44 -6.55 -11.30
CA LEU A 501 -19.34 -6.42 -10.16
C LEU A 501 -18.86 -7.31 -8.99
N PRO A 502 -19.06 -6.90 -7.74
CA PRO A 502 -18.79 -7.76 -6.58
C PRO A 502 -19.75 -8.96 -6.55
N SER A 503 -19.48 -9.95 -5.69
CA SER A 503 -20.37 -11.12 -5.58
C SER A 503 -21.80 -10.72 -5.21
N MET A 504 -22.79 -11.53 -5.61
CA MET A 504 -24.20 -11.27 -5.24
C MET A 504 -24.40 -11.13 -3.73
N LYS A 505 -23.67 -11.92 -2.92
CA LYS A 505 -23.69 -11.80 -1.46
C LYS A 505 -23.24 -10.44 -0.97
N THR A 506 -22.35 -9.78 -1.73
CA THR A 506 -21.90 -8.42 -1.44
C THR A 506 -22.90 -7.39 -1.94
N VAL A 507 -23.46 -7.55 -3.15
CA VAL A 507 -24.54 -6.69 -3.66
C VAL A 507 -25.72 -6.65 -2.69
N GLU A 508 -26.08 -7.79 -2.11
CA GLU A 508 -27.18 -7.91 -1.15
C GLU A 508 -26.96 -7.15 0.15
N THR A 509 -25.74 -6.80 0.50
CA THR A 509 -25.44 -6.03 1.72
C THR A 509 -25.74 -4.55 1.60
N PHE A 510 -25.74 -4.01 0.37
CA PHE A 510 -25.91 -2.58 0.15
C PHE A 510 -27.14 -2.21 -0.70
N SER A 511 -27.90 -3.19 -1.20
CA SER A 511 -29.01 -2.97 -2.11
C SER A 511 -30.30 -3.69 -1.71
N ALA A 512 -31.44 -3.05 -1.90
CA ALA A 512 -32.75 -3.71 -1.84
C ALA A 512 -32.96 -4.56 -3.11
N PRO A 513 -33.87 -5.56 -3.12
CA PRO A 513 -34.13 -6.38 -4.30
C PRO A 513 -34.47 -5.60 -5.57
N GLU A 514 -35.21 -4.51 -5.46
CA GLU A 514 -35.60 -3.62 -6.55
C GLU A 514 -34.44 -2.83 -7.15
N ASP A 515 -33.35 -2.64 -6.39
CA ASP A 515 -32.14 -1.93 -6.83
C ASP A 515 -31.16 -2.85 -7.57
N ARG A 516 -31.40 -4.18 -7.59
CA ARG A 516 -30.49 -5.16 -8.20
C ARG A 516 -30.61 -5.20 -9.70
N ASN A 517 -30.29 -4.09 -10.32
CA ASN A 517 -30.10 -3.95 -11.77
C ASN A 517 -29.02 -2.92 -12.04
N LEU A 518 -28.24 -3.13 -13.08
CA LEU A 518 -27.05 -2.32 -13.38
C LEU A 518 -27.34 -0.82 -13.55
N LEU A 519 -28.57 -0.45 -13.92
CA LEU A 519 -28.96 0.92 -14.20
C LEU A 519 -29.75 1.56 -13.03
N SER A 520 -29.82 0.89 -11.87
CA SER A 520 -30.39 1.49 -10.67
C SER A 520 -29.47 2.55 -10.10
N ARG A 521 -30.07 3.53 -9.40
CA ARG A 521 -29.31 4.58 -8.73
C ARG A 521 -28.33 4.02 -7.68
N VAL A 522 -28.69 2.94 -6.99
CA VAL A 522 -27.82 2.30 -5.99
C VAL A 522 -26.63 1.63 -6.66
N MET A 523 -26.84 0.87 -7.74
CA MET A 523 -25.73 0.25 -8.46
C MET A 523 -24.85 1.28 -9.17
N ASP A 524 -25.40 2.41 -9.58
CA ASP A 524 -24.64 3.53 -10.14
C ASP A 524 -23.79 4.24 -9.06
N ASP A 525 -24.31 4.40 -7.84
CA ASP A 525 -23.54 4.96 -6.72
C ASP A 525 -22.38 4.06 -6.29
N HIS A 526 -22.56 2.74 -6.38
CA HIS A 526 -21.53 1.73 -6.14
C HIS A 526 -20.69 1.40 -7.39
N GLN A 527 -20.65 2.30 -8.37
CA GLN A 527 -19.75 2.31 -9.53
C GLN A 527 -19.10 3.69 -9.63
N LYS A 528 -17.87 3.80 -9.10
CA LYS A 528 -17.17 5.10 -9.03
C LYS A 528 -16.36 5.42 -10.29
N CYS A 529 -16.07 4.41 -11.12
CA CYS A 529 -15.44 4.64 -12.40
C CYS A 529 -16.45 5.24 -13.38
N ARG A 530 -16.18 6.44 -13.86
CA ARG A 530 -17.00 7.05 -14.93
C ARG A 530 -17.07 6.12 -16.14
N THR A 531 -18.26 5.91 -16.68
CA THR A 531 -18.52 4.98 -17.79
C THR A 531 -18.23 3.49 -17.48
N GLY A 532 -17.99 3.10 -16.23
CA GLY A 532 -17.67 1.70 -15.87
C GLY A 532 -18.79 0.72 -16.25
N ASN A 533 -20.04 1.05 -15.91
CA ASN A 533 -21.20 0.25 -16.29
C ASN A 533 -21.38 0.14 -17.82
N GLU A 534 -21.15 1.24 -18.56
CA GLU A 534 -21.19 1.26 -20.03
C GLU A 534 -20.10 0.34 -20.61
N LYS A 535 -18.87 0.40 -20.10
CA LYS A 535 -17.76 -0.45 -20.51
C LYS A 535 -18.04 -1.93 -20.26
N LEU A 536 -18.58 -2.27 -19.08
CA LEU A 536 -18.98 -3.65 -18.77
C LEU A 536 -20.00 -4.18 -19.77
N LEU A 537 -21.04 -3.39 -20.11
CA LEU A 537 -22.04 -3.80 -21.09
C LEU A 537 -21.47 -3.95 -22.50
N ARG A 538 -20.58 -3.05 -22.91
CA ARG A 538 -19.91 -3.10 -24.21
C ARG A 538 -19.07 -4.38 -24.34
N TYR A 539 -18.18 -4.66 -23.38
CA TYR A 539 -17.35 -5.86 -23.41
C TYR A 539 -18.19 -7.15 -23.31
N LEU A 540 -19.31 -7.12 -22.55
CA LEU A 540 -20.25 -8.23 -22.53
C LEU A 540 -20.81 -8.53 -23.94
N ALA A 541 -21.19 -7.48 -24.69
CA ALA A 541 -21.68 -7.65 -26.05
C ALA A 541 -20.64 -8.25 -27.00
N ASP A 542 -19.36 -7.95 -26.77
CA ASP A 542 -18.26 -8.42 -27.61
C ASP A 542 -17.84 -9.88 -27.32
N TYR A 543 -17.94 -10.32 -26.06
CA TYR A 543 -17.35 -11.60 -25.61
C TYR A 543 -18.36 -12.62 -25.10
N TYR A 544 -19.56 -12.22 -24.66
CA TYR A 544 -20.55 -13.09 -24.01
C TYR A 544 -21.95 -12.89 -24.59
N LEU A 545 -22.81 -13.87 -24.35
CA LEU A 545 -24.25 -13.69 -24.57
C LEU A 545 -24.81 -12.82 -23.44
N TYR A 546 -25.72 -11.90 -23.78
CA TYR A 546 -26.35 -10.99 -22.81
C TYR A 546 -27.13 -11.79 -21.75
N PRO A 547 -26.80 -11.66 -20.47
CA PRO A 547 -27.52 -12.32 -19.39
C PRO A 547 -28.92 -11.72 -19.24
N SER A 548 -29.92 -12.57 -18.98
CA SER A 548 -31.30 -12.13 -18.75
C SER A 548 -31.60 -11.80 -17.29
N ARG A 549 -30.77 -12.28 -16.35
CA ARG A 549 -30.92 -12.03 -14.92
C ARG A 549 -29.68 -11.28 -14.40
N PHE A 550 -29.89 -10.51 -13.35
CA PHE A 550 -28.81 -9.71 -12.75
C PHE A 550 -27.70 -10.56 -12.16
N GLU A 551 -28.05 -11.70 -11.52
CA GLU A 551 -27.09 -12.64 -10.96
C GLU A 551 -26.16 -13.23 -12.05
N ASP A 552 -26.70 -13.53 -13.21
CA ASP A 552 -25.95 -14.01 -14.36
C ASP A 552 -25.02 -12.92 -14.93
N LEU A 553 -25.48 -11.64 -14.87
CA LEU A 553 -24.64 -10.49 -15.25
C LEU A 553 -23.45 -10.32 -14.29
N VAL A 554 -23.68 -10.42 -12.97
CA VAL A 554 -22.62 -10.41 -11.96
C VAL A 554 -21.60 -11.50 -12.25
N TYR A 555 -22.06 -12.73 -12.48
CA TYR A 555 -21.17 -13.84 -12.76
C TYR A 555 -20.39 -13.67 -14.07
N ALA A 556 -21.05 -13.26 -15.15
CA ALA A 556 -20.40 -13.02 -16.44
C ALA A 556 -19.36 -11.89 -16.37
N SER A 557 -19.65 -10.81 -15.63
CA SER A 557 -18.70 -9.71 -15.44
C SER A 557 -17.41 -10.18 -14.75
N GLN A 558 -17.52 -11.08 -13.76
CA GLN A 558 -16.35 -11.63 -13.07
C GLN A 558 -15.55 -12.59 -13.93
N LEU A 559 -16.21 -13.42 -14.75
CA LEU A 559 -15.52 -14.28 -15.72
C LEU A 559 -14.77 -13.46 -16.75
N MET A 560 -15.40 -12.40 -17.27
CA MET A 560 -14.82 -11.47 -18.22
C MET A 560 -13.59 -10.75 -17.66
N GLN A 561 -13.64 -10.29 -16.39
CA GLN A 561 -12.51 -9.75 -15.67
C GLN A 561 -11.36 -10.77 -15.58
N ALA A 562 -11.67 -12.00 -15.20
CA ALA A 562 -10.68 -13.06 -15.07
C ALA A 562 -9.99 -13.36 -16.40
N GLU A 563 -10.76 -13.48 -17.51
CA GLU A 563 -10.25 -13.77 -18.83
C GLU A 563 -9.35 -12.64 -19.38
N ALA A 564 -9.76 -11.39 -19.16
CA ALA A 564 -8.97 -10.22 -19.56
C ALA A 564 -7.58 -10.23 -18.90
N ILE A 565 -7.53 -10.41 -17.58
CA ILE A 565 -6.28 -10.40 -16.82
C ILE A 565 -5.46 -11.67 -17.07
N GLU A 566 -6.08 -12.85 -17.18
CA GLU A 566 -5.39 -14.09 -17.55
C GLU A 566 -4.69 -13.96 -18.90
N SER A 567 -5.35 -13.35 -19.90
CA SER A 567 -4.74 -13.09 -21.22
C SER A 567 -3.48 -12.22 -21.13
N ALA A 568 -3.48 -11.22 -20.26
CA ALA A 568 -2.32 -10.36 -20.01
C ALA A 568 -1.19 -11.13 -19.31
N VAL A 569 -1.49 -11.80 -18.19
CA VAL A 569 -0.47 -12.49 -17.38
C VAL A 569 0.20 -13.63 -18.13
N GLU A 570 -0.56 -14.42 -18.88
CA GLU A 570 0.00 -15.48 -19.71
C GLU A 570 0.98 -14.92 -20.75
N HIS A 571 0.66 -13.78 -21.34
CA HIS A 571 1.54 -13.11 -22.28
C HIS A 571 2.82 -12.60 -21.60
N PHE A 572 2.73 -11.93 -20.44
CA PHE A 572 3.88 -11.42 -19.72
C PHE A 572 4.79 -12.54 -19.22
N ARG A 573 4.24 -13.63 -18.71
CA ARG A 573 5.02 -14.81 -18.29
C ARG A 573 5.69 -15.53 -19.43
N ARG A 574 5.10 -15.54 -20.63
CA ARG A 574 5.72 -16.06 -21.85
C ARG A 574 6.98 -15.29 -22.24
N GLN A 575 7.02 -14.00 -21.91
CA GLN A 575 8.15 -13.12 -22.18
C GLN A 575 9.16 -13.06 -21.03
N ARG A 576 9.14 -14.05 -20.12
CA ARG A 576 10.09 -14.11 -19.02
C ARG A 576 11.53 -13.89 -19.51
N GLY A 577 12.29 -13.04 -18.80
CA GLY A 577 13.62 -12.58 -19.19
C GLY A 577 13.59 -11.19 -19.84
N TYR A 578 12.55 -10.86 -20.60
CA TYR A 578 12.26 -9.50 -21.04
C TYR A 578 11.29 -8.83 -20.08
N CYS A 579 10.09 -9.39 -19.91
CA CYS A 579 9.14 -8.97 -18.88
C CYS A 579 9.45 -9.72 -17.58
N MET A 580 9.61 -8.99 -16.48
CA MET A 580 9.98 -9.56 -15.19
C MET A 580 9.01 -9.18 -14.06
N GLY A 581 7.83 -8.68 -14.39
CA GLY A 581 6.81 -8.43 -13.39
C GLY A 581 5.44 -8.12 -13.95
N SER A 582 4.45 -8.52 -13.17
CA SER A 582 3.02 -8.36 -13.44
C SER A 582 2.28 -8.14 -12.14
N THR A 583 1.87 -6.90 -11.88
CA THR A 583 1.05 -6.52 -10.72
C THR A 583 -0.22 -5.85 -11.19
N TYR A 584 -1.31 -6.61 -11.22
CA TYR A 584 -2.57 -6.07 -11.73
C TYR A 584 -3.23 -5.07 -10.75
N TRP A 585 -3.99 -4.15 -11.27
CA TRP A 585 -4.90 -3.29 -10.55
C TRP A 585 -6.26 -3.97 -10.46
N GLN A 586 -6.81 -4.33 -9.28
CA GLN A 586 -6.25 -4.21 -7.96
C GLN A 586 -6.54 -5.46 -7.12
N PHE A 587 -5.95 -5.55 -5.92
CA PHE A 587 -6.08 -6.74 -5.08
C PHE A 587 -7.42 -6.78 -4.35
N ASN A 588 -7.78 -5.70 -3.64
CA ASN A 588 -8.88 -5.62 -2.67
C ASN A 588 -9.69 -4.34 -2.81
N ASP A 589 -10.83 -4.28 -2.13
CA ASP A 589 -11.72 -3.12 -2.03
C ASP A 589 -11.73 -2.50 -0.63
N CYS A 590 -12.06 -1.19 -0.54
CA CYS A 590 -12.25 -0.48 0.73
C CYS A 590 -13.73 -0.31 1.14
N TRP A 591 -14.66 -0.66 0.28
CA TRP A 591 -16.10 -0.69 0.49
C TRP A 591 -16.77 -1.56 -0.58
N PRO A 592 -18.07 -1.95 -0.42
CA PRO A 592 -18.76 -2.73 -1.45
C PRO A 592 -18.94 -1.94 -2.75
N VAL A 593 -18.31 -2.34 -3.84
CA VAL A 593 -18.24 -1.56 -5.10
C VAL A 593 -18.00 -2.44 -6.32
N ALA A 594 -18.42 -1.99 -7.51
CA ALA A 594 -17.91 -2.49 -8.77
C ALA A 594 -16.48 -1.94 -8.97
N SER A 595 -15.50 -2.80 -9.21
CA SER A 595 -14.09 -2.41 -9.22
C SER A 595 -13.22 -3.42 -9.96
N TRP A 596 -11.94 -3.11 -10.05
CA TRP A 596 -10.89 -3.98 -10.58
C TRP A 596 -10.43 -5.04 -9.55
N ALA A 597 -10.90 -4.98 -8.30
CA ALA A 597 -10.46 -5.87 -7.24
C ALA A 597 -10.68 -7.35 -7.58
N SER A 598 -9.72 -8.19 -7.20
CA SER A 598 -9.86 -9.64 -7.28
C SER A 598 -10.56 -10.25 -6.06
N ILE A 599 -10.56 -9.52 -4.95
CA ILE A 599 -11.24 -9.86 -3.69
C ILE A 599 -12.17 -8.71 -3.33
N ASP A 600 -13.44 -8.99 -3.09
CA ASP A 600 -14.41 -7.96 -2.69
C ASP A 600 -14.18 -7.48 -1.24
N TYR A 601 -14.85 -6.39 -0.86
CA TYR A 601 -14.72 -5.76 0.45
C TYR A 601 -14.84 -6.73 1.65
N PHE A 602 -15.66 -7.77 1.53
CA PHE A 602 -15.85 -8.77 2.58
C PHE A 602 -14.84 -9.92 2.53
N GLY A 603 -13.83 -9.84 1.68
CA GLY A 603 -12.82 -10.87 1.55
C GLY A 603 -13.26 -12.08 0.71
N ARG A 604 -14.31 -11.94 -0.11
CA ARG A 604 -14.78 -13.00 -1.02
C ARG A 604 -14.00 -12.96 -2.32
N TRP A 605 -13.55 -14.12 -2.76
CA TRP A 605 -12.84 -14.25 -4.03
C TRP A 605 -13.80 -14.02 -5.20
N LYS A 606 -13.47 -13.07 -6.05
CA LYS A 606 -14.06 -12.95 -7.38
C LYS A 606 -13.40 -13.96 -8.33
N ALA A 607 -13.96 -14.19 -9.52
CA ALA A 607 -13.41 -15.15 -10.47
C ALA A 607 -11.92 -14.88 -10.80
N LEU A 608 -11.53 -13.61 -10.84
CA LEU A 608 -10.14 -13.21 -11.06
C LEU A 608 -9.17 -13.80 -10.03
N HIS A 609 -9.55 -13.87 -8.75
CA HIS A 609 -8.63 -14.37 -7.72
C HIS A 609 -8.40 -15.89 -7.84
N TYR A 610 -9.41 -16.64 -8.26
CA TYR A 610 -9.24 -18.05 -8.63
C TYR A 610 -8.38 -18.23 -9.87
N ALA A 611 -8.51 -17.36 -10.87
CA ALA A 611 -7.64 -17.34 -12.04
C ALA A 611 -6.20 -16.99 -11.63
N ALA A 612 -6.01 -16.00 -10.76
CA ALA A 612 -4.71 -15.59 -10.24
C ALA A 612 -3.94 -16.75 -9.58
N LYS A 613 -4.64 -17.55 -8.78
CA LYS A 613 -4.05 -18.77 -8.21
C LYS A 613 -3.48 -19.72 -9.26
N ARG A 614 -4.10 -19.79 -10.45
CA ARG A 614 -3.65 -20.64 -11.57
C ARG A 614 -2.52 -19.98 -12.36
N PHE A 615 -2.75 -18.76 -12.87
CA PHE A 615 -1.77 -18.12 -13.73
C PHE A 615 -0.51 -17.64 -12.99
N TYR A 616 -0.54 -17.49 -11.65
CA TYR A 616 0.63 -17.26 -10.79
C TYR A 616 1.17 -18.54 -10.12
N ALA A 617 0.73 -19.72 -10.54
CA ALA A 617 1.36 -20.94 -10.07
C ALA A 617 2.87 -20.95 -10.43
N PRO A 618 3.74 -21.52 -9.57
CA PRO A 618 5.20 -21.55 -9.82
C PRO A 618 5.55 -22.17 -11.16
N VAL A 619 4.82 -23.22 -11.56
CA VAL A 619 4.84 -23.74 -12.94
C VAL A 619 3.44 -23.54 -13.51
N ALA A 620 3.33 -22.73 -14.54
CA ALA A 620 2.05 -22.44 -15.18
C ALA A 620 2.15 -22.58 -16.71
N MET A 621 1.02 -22.94 -17.28
CA MET A 621 0.87 -23.11 -18.73
C MET A 621 -0.07 -22.01 -19.24
N GLY A 622 0.34 -21.34 -20.31
CA GLY A 622 -0.48 -20.39 -21.05
C GLY A 622 -0.72 -20.84 -22.47
N LEU A 623 -1.86 -20.43 -23.03
CA LEU A 623 -2.25 -20.74 -24.40
C LEU A 623 -2.37 -19.46 -25.23
N SER A 624 -1.93 -19.51 -26.49
CA SER A 624 -2.25 -18.47 -27.47
C SER A 624 -2.60 -19.08 -28.81
N LEU A 625 -3.62 -18.53 -29.45
CA LEU A 625 -4.01 -18.88 -30.79
C LEU A 625 -3.79 -17.66 -31.69
N GLU A 626 -2.81 -17.75 -32.58
CA GLU A 626 -2.44 -16.69 -33.52
C GLU A 626 -2.28 -17.24 -34.93
N ASN A 627 -2.93 -16.61 -35.90
CA ASN A 627 -2.87 -17.02 -37.30
C ASN A 627 -3.16 -18.52 -37.53
N GLY A 628 -4.08 -19.10 -36.76
CA GLY A 628 -4.44 -20.52 -36.86
C GLY A 628 -3.45 -21.47 -36.17
N THR A 629 -2.39 -20.95 -35.52
CA THR A 629 -1.43 -21.75 -34.78
C THR A 629 -1.69 -21.64 -33.29
N LEU A 630 -1.95 -22.77 -32.64
CA LEU A 630 -2.04 -22.86 -31.16
C LEU A 630 -0.64 -23.05 -30.59
N THR A 631 -0.21 -22.09 -29.78
CA THR A 631 1.05 -22.15 -29.04
C THR A 631 0.78 -22.44 -27.57
N VAL A 632 1.50 -23.41 -27.02
CA VAL A 632 1.51 -23.71 -25.58
C VAL A 632 2.83 -23.20 -25.01
N ASN A 633 2.76 -22.34 -24.00
CA ASN A 633 3.92 -21.87 -23.27
C ASN A 633 3.88 -22.39 -21.84
N ILE A 634 5.04 -22.76 -21.28
CA ILE A 634 5.16 -23.19 -19.89
C ILE A 634 6.23 -22.31 -19.22
N ALA A 635 5.80 -21.53 -18.24
CA ALA A 635 6.71 -20.74 -17.42
C ALA A 635 7.04 -21.51 -16.13
N ASN A 636 8.32 -21.59 -15.78
CA ASN A 636 8.84 -22.23 -14.58
C ASN A 636 9.58 -21.21 -13.71
N GLU A 637 8.95 -20.78 -12.60
CA GLU A 637 9.53 -19.88 -11.59
C GLU A 637 10.20 -20.63 -10.44
N THR A 638 10.41 -21.95 -10.58
CA THR A 638 11.13 -22.70 -9.56
C THR A 638 12.64 -22.73 -9.86
N ARG A 639 13.46 -22.95 -8.85
CA ARG A 639 14.92 -23.10 -8.98
C ARG A 639 15.36 -24.47 -9.45
N GLN A 640 14.43 -25.27 -9.95
CA GLN A 640 14.68 -26.63 -10.48
C GLN A 640 14.02 -26.79 -11.85
N ALA A 641 14.63 -27.59 -12.72
CA ALA A 641 14.03 -27.93 -13.99
C ALA A 641 12.72 -28.72 -13.77
N PHE A 642 11.66 -28.31 -14.45
CA PHE A 642 10.39 -29.02 -14.49
C PHE A 642 10.41 -30.06 -15.59
N ARG A 643 9.97 -31.30 -15.30
CA ARG A 643 9.75 -32.35 -16.29
C ARG A 643 8.33 -32.84 -16.19
N GLY A 644 7.63 -32.91 -17.32
CA GLY A 644 6.22 -33.29 -17.36
C GLY A 644 5.73 -33.58 -18.78
N ALA A 645 4.42 -33.71 -18.92
CA ALA A 645 3.79 -33.88 -20.22
C ALA A 645 2.64 -32.91 -20.41
N VAL A 646 2.58 -32.28 -21.58
CA VAL A 646 1.42 -31.52 -22.02
C VAL A 646 0.48 -32.47 -22.77
N ARG A 647 -0.80 -32.42 -22.39
CA ARG A 647 -1.87 -33.09 -23.13
C ARG A 647 -2.81 -32.05 -23.73
N LEU A 648 -3.02 -32.11 -25.03
CA LEU A 648 -3.94 -31.24 -25.73
C LEU A 648 -5.13 -32.08 -26.20
N TYR A 649 -6.31 -31.57 -25.91
CA TYR A 649 -7.56 -32.20 -26.33
C TYR A 649 -8.32 -31.30 -27.29
N LEU A 650 -8.66 -31.81 -28.45
CA LEU A 650 -9.66 -31.19 -29.31
C LEU A 650 -11.02 -31.71 -28.88
N CYS A 651 -11.86 -30.80 -28.39
CA CYS A 651 -13.19 -31.18 -27.88
C CYS A 651 -14.30 -30.52 -28.73
N ARG A 652 -15.42 -31.23 -28.83
CA ARG A 652 -16.68 -30.64 -29.25
C ARG A 652 -17.24 -29.76 -28.12
N GLY A 653 -18.22 -28.90 -28.43
CA GLY A 653 -18.84 -28.02 -27.46
C GLY A 653 -19.50 -28.72 -26.26
N ASP A 654 -19.86 -29.99 -26.37
CA ASP A 654 -20.37 -30.87 -25.31
C ASP A 654 -19.25 -31.56 -24.51
N ARG A 655 -17.99 -31.15 -24.68
CA ARG A 655 -16.77 -31.71 -24.10
C ARG A 655 -16.39 -33.10 -24.56
N THR A 656 -17.04 -33.65 -25.60
CA THR A 656 -16.60 -34.89 -26.23
C THR A 656 -15.23 -34.71 -26.84
N VAL A 657 -14.24 -35.49 -26.40
CA VAL A 657 -12.87 -35.47 -26.96
C VAL A 657 -12.90 -36.06 -28.37
N LEU A 658 -12.46 -35.29 -29.34
CA LEU A 658 -12.35 -35.68 -30.74
C LEU A 658 -10.95 -36.16 -31.10
N ASP A 659 -9.94 -35.56 -30.50
CA ASP A 659 -8.52 -35.88 -30.70
C ASP A 659 -7.72 -35.53 -29.42
N GLU A 660 -6.63 -36.28 -29.22
CA GLU A 660 -5.70 -36.07 -28.11
C GLU A 660 -4.27 -36.10 -28.62
N GLN A 661 -3.47 -35.13 -28.20
CA GLN A 661 -2.03 -35.12 -28.41
C GLN A 661 -1.30 -35.03 -27.10
N ARG A 662 -0.17 -35.73 -26.95
CA ARG A 662 0.69 -35.72 -25.80
C ARG A 662 2.13 -35.41 -26.19
N CYS A 663 2.76 -34.49 -25.51
CA CYS A 663 4.15 -34.09 -25.70
C CYS A 663 4.89 -34.07 -24.35
N GLU A 664 6.01 -34.77 -24.23
CA GLU A 664 6.91 -34.68 -23.09
C GLU A 664 7.67 -33.36 -23.19
N VAL A 665 7.76 -32.67 -22.04
CA VAL A 665 8.41 -31.36 -21.97
C VAL A 665 9.40 -31.31 -20.82
N THR A 666 10.50 -30.58 -21.03
CA THR A 666 11.42 -30.15 -19.96
C THR A 666 11.57 -28.65 -20.06
N VAL A 667 11.33 -27.97 -18.94
CA VAL A 667 11.49 -26.52 -18.82
C VAL A 667 12.55 -26.25 -17.76
N GLU A 668 13.60 -25.57 -18.15
CA GLU A 668 14.71 -25.26 -17.24
C GLU A 668 14.24 -24.40 -16.05
N ALA A 669 15.06 -24.36 -15.01
CA ALA A 669 14.81 -23.51 -13.85
C ALA A 669 14.75 -22.04 -14.27
N LEU A 670 13.77 -21.27 -13.73
CA LEU A 670 13.65 -19.83 -13.93
C LEU A 670 13.59 -19.45 -15.44
N SER A 671 12.79 -20.17 -16.21
CA SER A 671 12.66 -19.98 -17.67
C SER A 671 11.22 -20.15 -18.16
N SER A 672 11.01 -19.85 -19.42
CA SER A 672 9.78 -20.19 -20.12
C SER A 672 10.06 -20.69 -21.55
#